data_2f78fff41f8025a36efb94c76d03a322
#
_entry.id   2f78fff41f8025a36efb94c76d03a322
#
_cell.length_a   1.000
_cell.length_b   1.000
_cell.length_c   1.000
_cell.angle_alpha   90.00
_cell.angle_beta   90.00
_cell.angle_gamma   90.00
#
_symmetry.space_group_name_H-M   'P 1'
#
loop_
_entity.id
_entity.type
_entity.pdbx_description
1 polymer ?
#
loop_
_entity_poly.entity_id
_entity_poly.type
_entity_poly.pdbx_seq_one_letter_code
_entity_poly.pdbx_strand_id
1 'polypeptide(L)'
;MKLSLSNTALAVTAILLAGCQSAPESVQEPTAYQCQTNTNADVNDLRIYQVMVESFVSGDDSIGHGTGYGTSHHNGDIQGIIDSLDYIESLGMNGIWLTPIFNSEPIENQDHWADRLDATGYFSTDYFNIDPRFGTMEEAKTLVEEAHARGLYVFFDGVFGHHKKNVVPSPTGKLPQGEDNPVSYPESLAFYQEVAEYWIKELKIDGWRLDQAYQVPKEAWSQIRETVDTASSQVEYVNSEGKTVNPLGYMVAEIWAGENRIIETGYGSNEAPALCSAFDFPMRYRLTETFAVNEAGVGNKGGEWLAEGMSLHSLYPDHAKPNLMIGNHDLVRFGDLLQRGDIASPQDKEYWQRYKAAFSFQAAYTGPITTYYGDEIGDQLEGFADKVWTDDCAINGLCDDHVARTSGKVEGVTAQLNAHEKDLKQYVTNLMKLRETHPALSQGKRTNLMANDVAYVDHKAYEGDAVVYAVNVTNKEQTIKLTKEKVGSIADLTDIESKQSISAIDGHYSIVLSPFEARFLSITQPSEKGPIAAILATGNEVGQGFMAQCDNPTIKAEGPISSPLYVVGNFADSGWKHVGQREFEYKGDNTYQVVTTEKPGSYRMQYASKAWSPQFTADGLNLKLGQLNSLIKGGYGQDTAITIRNAGQYVWSLQFDDAGQPLKIMASKCAE
;
A
#
# COMPACT_ATOMS: atom_id res chain seq x y z
N MET A 1 16.76 -90.68 9.42
CA MET A 1 17.33 -91.52 10.49
C MET A 1 17.39 -90.67 11.75
N LYS A 2 16.50 -91.04 12.68
CA LYS A 2 16.54 -90.98 14.14
C LYS A 2 17.30 -89.82 14.79
N LEU A 3 16.55 -88.97 15.56
CA LEU A 3 16.57 -88.82 17.03
C LEU A 3 17.71 -87.98 17.56
N SER A 4 17.60 -87.08 18.51
CA SER A 4 16.82 -87.10 19.77
C SER A 4 16.72 -85.73 20.42
N LEU A 5 15.73 -85.58 21.27
CA LEU A 5 15.48 -84.52 22.21
C LEU A 5 16.55 -84.32 23.28
N SER A 6 16.76 -83.12 23.73
CA SER A 6 17.07 -82.86 25.15
C SER A 6 16.56 -81.46 25.55
N ASN A 7 15.74 -81.42 26.57
CA ASN A 7 15.25 -80.24 27.30
C ASN A 7 16.35 -79.64 28.15
N THR A 8 16.42 -78.28 28.09
CA THR A 8 17.05 -77.55 29.22
C THR A 8 16.24 -76.25 29.40
N ALA A 9 15.65 -76.12 30.57
CA ALA A 9 14.96 -74.96 31.06
C ALA A 9 15.97 -73.79 31.28
N LEU A 10 15.61 -72.59 30.79
CA LEU A 10 16.32 -71.39 31.17
C LEU A 10 15.33 -70.30 31.58
N ALA A 11 15.65 -69.68 32.70
CA ALA A 11 14.86 -68.65 33.38
C ALA A 11 14.62 -67.41 32.51
N VAL A 12 13.39 -66.90 32.53
CA VAL A 12 12.98 -65.64 31.93
C VAL A 12 13.31 -64.50 32.87
N THR A 13 14.32 -63.73 32.55
CA THR A 13 14.58 -62.41 33.17
C THR A 13 13.85 -61.36 32.35
N ALA A 14 12.79 -60.78 32.88
CA ALA A 14 12.05 -59.69 32.28
C ALA A 14 12.90 -58.41 32.39
N ILE A 15 13.41 -57.90 31.25
CA ILE A 15 13.97 -56.58 31.12
C ILE A 15 12.82 -55.68 30.70
N LEU A 16 12.41 -54.74 31.57
CA LEU A 16 11.52 -53.62 31.27
C LEU A 16 12.29 -52.64 30.40
N LEU A 17 12.06 -52.66 29.09
CA LEU A 17 12.44 -51.60 28.19
C LEU A 17 11.37 -50.50 28.30
N ALA A 18 11.73 -49.39 29.00
CA ALA A 18 11.00 -48.14 28.93
C ALA A 18 11.21 -47.57 27.51
N GLY A 19 10.25 -47.79 26.63
CA GLY A 19 10.22 -47.12 25.33
C GLY A 19 9.87 -45.64 25.53
N CYS A 20 10.81 -44.73 25.33
CA CYS A 20 10.52 -43.34 25.03
C CYS A 20 9.77 -43.31 23.71
N GLN A 21 8.44 -43.13 23.76
CA GLN A 21 7.69 -42.67 22.60
C GLN A 21 8.08 -41.20 22.41
N SER A 22 8.94 -40.93 21.43
CA SER A 22 9.05 -39.59 20.86
C SER A 22 7.69 -39.20 20.33
N ALA A 23 7.14 -38.10 20.84
CA ALA A 23 5.99 -37.45 20.23
C ALA A 23 6.27 -37.24 18.73
N PRO A 24 5.27 -37.40 17.83
CA PRO A 24 5.48 -37.07 16.43
C PRO A 24 5.94 -35.62 16.36
N GLU A 25 7.07 -35.38 15.74
CA GLU A 25 7.48 -34.03 15.32
C GLU A 25 6.30 -33.45 14.55
N SER A 26 5.75 -32.34 15.05
CA SER A 26 4.80 -31.55 14.29
C SER A 26 5.52 -31.18 13.01
N VAL A 27 5.09 -31.75 11.89
CA VAL A 27 5.44 -31.26 10.56
C VAL A 27 4.94 -29.82 10.56
N GLN A 28 5.84 -28.86 10.77
CA GLN A 28 5.52 -27.46 10.46
C GLN A 28 5.13 -27.45 8.98
N GLU A 29 3.89 -27.08 8.69
CA GLU A 29 3.55 -26.71 7.34
C GLU A 29 4.56 -25.66 6.88
N PRO A 30 5.10 -25.78 5.67
CA PRO A 30 6.04 -24.78 5.16
C PRO A 30 5.33 -23.42 5.28
N THR A 31 5.92 -22.51 6.03
CA THR A 31 5.42 -21.14 6.14
C THR A 31 5.34 -20.59 4.71
N ALA A 32 4.13 -20.18 4.30
CA ALA A 32 3.94 -19.58 2.99
C ALA A 32 4.97 -18.47 2.79
N TYR A 33 5.57 -18.41 1.60
CA TYR A 33 6.53 -17.37 1.25
C TYR A 33 5.93 -15.99 1.50
N GLN A 34 6.63 -15.17 2.24
CA GLN A 34 6.20 -13.81 2.55
C GLN A 34 7.06 -12.82 1.78
N CYS A 35 6.41 -11.87 1.11
CA CYS A 35 7.06 -10.85 0.29
C CYS A 35 7.81 -9.78 1.07
N GLN A 36 7.85 -9.88 2.38
CA GLN A 36 8.42 -8.86 3.23
C GLN A 36 8.86 -9.49 4.55
N THR A 37 10.16 -9.49 4.77
CA THR A 37 10.75 -10.12 5.96
C THR A 37 11.21 -9.13 7.01
N ASN A 38 11.41 -7.86 6.66
CA ASN A 38 12.23 -6.95 7.46
C ASN A 38 11.51 -5.74 8.06
N THR A 39 10.22 -5.53 7.81
CA THR A 39 9.51 -4.35 8.31
C THR A 39 8.11 -4.67 8.82
N ASN A 40 7.57 -3.81 9.68
CA ASN A 40 6.17 -3.84 10.11
C ASN A 40 5.22 -3.12 9.13
N ALA A 41 5.72 -2.67 7.97
CA ALA A 41 4.90 -2.01 6.96
C ALA A 41 4.31 -3.03 6.00
N ASP A 42 3.02 -2.91 5.69
CA ASP A 42 2.36 -3.75 4.69
C ASP A 42 2.53 -3.12 3.31
N VAL A 43 3.14 -3.85 2.38
CA VAL A 43 3.33 -3.39 0.99
C VAL A 43 2.02 -3.07 0.28
N ASN A 44 0.89 -3.64 0.70
CA ASN A 44 -0.42 -3.29 0.15
C ASN A 44 -0.82 -1.83 0.42
N ASP A 45 -0.24 -1.18 1.44
CA ASP A 45 -0.52 0.21 1.75
C ASP A 45 0.38 1.20 1.00
N LEU A 46 1.29 0.73 0.16
CA LEU A 46 2.14 1.61 -0.64
C LEU A 46 1.30 2.45 -1.60
N ARG A 47 1.52 3.76 -1.52
CA ARG A 47 0.97 4.82 -2.37
C ARG A 47 2.15 5.55 -2.98
N ILE A 48 2.60 5.04 -4.12
CA ILE A 48 3.87 5.47 -4.75
C ILE A 48 3.60 6.62 -5.71
N TYR A 49 4.39 7.68 -5.62
CA TYR A 49 4.42 8.78 -6.60
C TYR A 49 5.58 8.55 -7.57
N GLN A 50 5.26 8.35 -8.83
CA GLN A 50 6.26 8.14 -9.87
C GLN A 50 6.76 9.48 -10.41
N VAL A 51 8.08 9.66 -10.42
CA VAL A 51 8.77 10.82 -10.98
C VAL A 51 9.64 10.39 -12.15
N MET A 52 9.42 10.98 -13.32
CA MET A 52 10.36 10.93 -14.43
C MET A 52 11.35 12.08 -14.27
N VAL A 53 12.56 11.78 -13.83
CA VAL A 53 13.51 12.78 -13.30
C VAL A 53 13.76 13.89 -14.31
N GLU A 54 14.13 13.57 -15.56
CA GLU A 54 14.48 14.55 -16.59
C GLU A 54 13.36 15.53 -16.95
N SER A 55 12.10 15.09 -16.79
CA SER A 55 10.91 15.86 -17.15
C SER A 55 10.27 16.59 -15.96
N PHE A 56 10.62 16.22 -14.73
CA PHE A 56 9.86 16.65 -13.56
C PHE A 56 10.10 18.12 -13.21
N VAL A 57 11.09 18.42 -12.41
CA VAL A 57 11.39 19.78 -11.92
C VAL A 57 12.89 20.02 -12.01
N SER A 58 13.29 21.19 -12.53
CA SER A 58 14.66 21.69 -12.47
C SER A 58 14.84 22.45 -11.16
N GLY A 59 15.74 22.00 -10.30
CA GLY A 59 16.13 22.67 -9.05
C GLY A 59 17.48 23.37 -9.17
N ASP A 60 18.36 22.89 -10.05
CA ASP A 60 19.65 23.48 -10.38
C ASP A 60 19.73 23.83 -11.87
N ASP A 61 19.59 25.12 -12.19
CA ASP A 61 19.65 25.63 -13.57
C ASP A 61 21.01 25.44 -14.25
N SER A 62 22.04 24.99 -13.53
CA SER A 62 23.40 24.79 -14.07
C SER A 62 23.61 23.39 -14.67
N ILE A 63 22.70 22.44 -14.43
CA ILE A 63 22.76 21.07 -14.93
C ILE A 63 21.50 20.71 -15.73
N GLY A 64 21.43 19.51 -16.25
CA GLY A 64 20.33 19.01 -17.06
C GLY A 64 20.77 18.63 -18.46
N HIS A 65 19.86 18.04 -19.23
CA HIS A 65 20.12 17.66 -20.62
C HIS A 65 19.92 18.85 -21.58
N GLY A 66 19.02 19.79 -21.25
CA GLY A 66 18.81 21.04 -21.98
C GLY A 66 18.12 20.90 -23.34
N THR A 67 18.18 19.74 -23.92
CA THR A 67 17.53 19.38 -25.18
C THR A 67 17.02 17.96 -25.10
N GLY A 68 16.03 17.62 -25.88
CA GLY A 68 15.49 16.30 -25.90
C GLY A 68 14.34 16.15 -26.87
N TYR A 69 13.84 14.96 -26.96
CA TYR A 69 12.69 14.61 -27.77
C TYR A 69 11.44 14.57 -26.90
N GLY A 70 10.37 15.21 -27.35
CA GLY A 70 9.11 15.18 -26.63
C GLY A 70 8.65 16.54 -26.14
N THR A 71 7.97 16.59 -25.02
CA THR A 71 7.19 17.74 -24.54
C THR A 71 7.75 18.36 -23.27
N SER A 72 8.86 17.86 -22.76
CA SER A 72 9.48 18.31 -21.53
C SER A 72 10.60 19.37 -21.77
N HIS A 73 11.04 20.00 -20.70
CA HIS A 73 12.21 20.87 -20.70
C HIS A 73 13.54 20.10 -20.63
N HIS A 74 13.52 18.81 -20.27
CA HIS A 74 14.69 17.93 -20.13
C HIS A 74 15.81 18.44 -19.19
N ASN A 75 15.44 19.25 -18.20
CA ASN A 75 16.35 19.82 -17.21
C ASN A 75 16.00 19.39 -15.78
N GLY A 76 15.12 18.40 -15.61
CA GLY A 76 14.78 17.89 -14.29
C GLY A 76 15.97 17.22 -13.62
N ASP A 77 16.07 17.39 -12.31
CA ASP A 77 17.22 16.98 -11.51
C ASP A 77 16.80 16.52 -10.09
N ILE A 78 17.76 16.01 -9.35
CA ILE A 78 17.56 15.52 -7.97
C ILE A 78 17.16 16.65 -7.04
N GLN A 79 17.73 17.87 -7.22
CA GLN A 79 17.39 19.02 -6.39
C GLN A 79 15.91 19.41 -6.59
N GLY A 80 15.41 19.38 -7.83
CA GLY A 80 14.00 19.64 -8.13
C GLY A 80 13.05 18.64 -7.49
N ILE A 81 13.48 17.37 -7.31
CA ILE A 81 12.72 16.40 -6.54
C ILE A 81 12.72 16.74 -5.06
N ILE A 82 13.89 17.10 -4.49
CA ILE A 82 14.01 17.53 -3.09
C ILE A 82 13.08 18.71 -2.81
N ASP A 83 13.06 19.71 -3.68
CA ASP A 83 12.21 20.90 -3.56
C ASP A 83 10.71 20.57 -3.66
N SER A 84 10.36 19.39 -4.20
CA SER A 84 9.00 18.93 -4.39
C SER A 84 8.52 17.93 -3.32
N LEU A 85 9.36 17.55 -2.36
CA LEU A 85 9.01 16.52 -1.35
C LEU A 85 7.79 16.90 -0.50
N ASP A 86 7.70 18.17 -0.08
CA ASP A 86 6.54 18.65 0.70
C ASP A 86 5.23 18.55 -0.09
N TYR A 87 5.28 18.80 -1.41
CA TYR A 87 4.14 18.62 -2.29
C TYR A 87 3.72 17.14 -2.34
N ILE A 88 4.67 16.24 -2.56
CA ILE A 88 4.41 14.79 -2.66
C ILE A 88 3.84 14.24 -1.35
N GLU A 89 4.42 14.63 -0.21
CA GLU A 89 3.89 14.29 1.12
C GLU A 89 2.45 14.79 1.29
N SER A 90 2.18 16.06 0.88
CA SER A 90 0.85 16.68 1.01
C SER A 90 -0.25 15.96 0.24
N LEU A 91 0.09 15.18 -0.78
CA LEU A 91 -0.85 14.33 -1.53
C LEU A 91 -1.28 13.08 -0.75
N GLY A 92 -0.60 12.76 0.36
CA GLY A 92 -0.81 11.53 1.13
C GLY A 92 -0.11 10.32 0.53
N MET A 93 0.90 10.53 -0.31
CA MET A 93 1.78 9.47 -0.78
C MET A 93 2.73 9.03 0.34
N ASN A 94 3.19 7.78 0.30
CA ASN A 94 4.18 7.25 1.23
C ASN A 94 5.38 6.59 0.55
N GLY A 95 5.54 6.79 -0.75
CA GLY A 95 6.72 6.36 -1.51
C GLY A 95 6.92 7.17 -2.77
N ILE A 96 8.18 7.20 -3.24
CA ILE A 96 8.59 7.85 -4.49
C ILE A 96 9.32 6.82 -5.32
N TRP A 97 8.98 6.71 -6.61
CA TRP A 97 9.74 5.96 -7.59
C TRP A 97 10.36 6.94 -8.58
N LEU A 98 11.68 6.88 -8.75
CA LEU A 98 12.47 7.69 -9.68
C LEU A 98 12.85 6.86 -10.90
N THR A 99 12.67 7.40 -12.13
CA THR A 99 13.34 6.82 -13.30
C THR A 99 14.85 6.80 -13.11
N PRO A 100 15.63 5.99 -13.89
CA PRO A 100 17.03 5.77 -13.58
C PRO A 100 17.83 7.07 -13.52
N ILE A 101 18.66 7.21 -12.49
CA ILE A 101 19.54 8.38 -12.26
C ILE A 101 21.02 8.02 -12.42
N PHE A 102 21.30 6.83 -12.94
CA PHE A 102 22.66 6.33 -13.14
C PHE A 102 23.31 6.99 -14.34
N ASN A 103 24.65 7.07 -14.33
CA ASN A 103 25.40 7.71 -15.39
C ASN A 103 25.19 6.99 -16.72
N SER A 104 24.81 7.71 -17.74
CA SER A 104 24.45 7.21 -19.06
C SER A 104 25.43 7.65 -20.14
N GLU A 105 25.24 7.13 -21.35
CA GLU A 105 26.10 7.43 -22.52
C GLU A 105 26.14 8.95 -22.78
N PRO A 106 27.31 9.53 -23.04
CA PRO A 106 27.43 10.91 -23.44
C PRO A 106 26.60 11.25 -24.69
N ILE A 107 26.04 12.45 -24.73
CA ILE A 107 25.17 12.93 -25.82
C ILE A 107 25.86 12.78 -27.19
N GLU A 108 27.16 13.06 -27.25
CA GLU A 108 27.96 13.03 -28.48
C GLU A 108 28.06 11.63 -29.11
N ASN A 109 27.82 10.59 -28.34
CA ASN A 109 27.87 9.20 -28.78
C ASN A 109 26.52 8.62 -29.11
N GLN A 110 25.44 9.38 -28.99
CA GLN A 110 24.08 8.95 -29.31
C GLN A 110 23.84 9.14 -30.81
N ASP A 111 23.72 8.06 -31.55
CA ASP A 111 23.80 8.04 -33.02
C ASP A 111 22.46 7.99 -33.74
N HIS A 112 21.35 8.07 -33.02
CA HIS A 112 20.12 7.61 -33.68
C HIS A 112 19.12 8.69 -34.05
N TRP A 113 19.15 9.84 -33.55
CA TRP A 113 18.18 10.91 -33.82
C TRP A 113 18.77 12.17 -33.19
N ALA A 114 19.26 13.09 -33.99
CA ALA A 114 19.95 14.28 -33.51
C ALA A 114 19.15 15.09 -32.45
N ASP A 115 17.84 14.93 -32.46
CA ASP A 115 16.91 15.61 -31.55
C ASP A 115 16.32 14.68 -30.48
N ARG A 116 16.78 13.42 -30.40
CA ARG A 116 16.25 12.38 -29.52
C ARG A 116 17.34 11.87 -28.59
N LEU A 117 17.67 12.69 -27.62
CA LEU A 117 18.68 12.37 -26.62
C LEU A 117 18.14 11.38 -25.61
N ASP A 118 19.03 10.52 -25.13
CA ASP A 118 18.77 9.68 -23.99
C ASP A 118 18.84 10.51 -22.70
N ALA A 119 17.83 11.32 -22.49
CA ALA A 119 17.66 12.07 -21.25
C ALA A 119 16.93 11.23 -20.17
N THR A 120 16.50 10.01 -20.51
CA THR A 120 15.63 9.21 -19.65
C THR A 120 16.36 8.41 -18.58
N GLY A 121 17.67 8.17 -18.75
CA GLY A 121 18.48 7.36 -17.85
C GLY A 121 18.41 5.84 -18.09
N TYR A 122 17.54 5.35 -18.99
CA TYR A 122 17.36 3.89 -19.21
C TYR A 122 18.52 3.21 -19.97
N PHE A 123 19.49 3.98 -20.50
CA PHE A 123 20.66 3.46 -21.20
C PHE A 123 21.92 3.68 -20.40
N SER A 124 21.96 3.17 -19.18
CA SER A 124 23.08 3.32 -18.25
C SER A 124 24.37 2.69 -18.81
N THR A 125 25.48 3.37 -18.56
CA THR A 125 26.84 2.88 -18.79
C THR A 125 27.63 2.71 -17.49
N ASP A 126 27.22 3.40 -16.43
CA ASP A 126 27.80 3.27 -15.09
C ASP A 126 26.69 3.20 -14.06
N TYR A 127 26.47 2.01 -13.52
CA TYR A 127 25.40 1.69 -12.58
C TYR A 127 25.74 2.06 -11.13
N PHE A 128 26.94 2.58 -10.85
CA PHE A 128 27.46 2.84 -9.50
C PHE A 128 27.72 4.31 -9.24
N ASN A 129 27.47 5.18 -10.21
CA ASN A 129 27.57 6.62 -10.10
C ASN A 129 26.30 7.32 -10.60
N ILE A 130 26.00 8.48 -10.00
CA ILE A 130 24.92 9.35 -10.44
C ILE A 130 25.32 10.06 -11.72
N ASP A 131 24.40 10.22 -12.67
CA ASP A 131 24.59 11.01 -13.85
C ASP A 131 24.76 12.50 -13.44
N PRO A 132 25.86 13.15 -13.81
CA PRO A 132 26.09 14.54 -13.42
C PRO A 132 25.08 15.54 -14.00
N ARG A 133 24.25 15.12 -14.94
CA ARG A 133 23.14 15.91 -15.48
C ARG A 133 21.89 15.84 -14.59
N PHE A 134 21.80 14.85 -13.70
CA PHE A 134 20.76 14.75 -12.69
C PHE A 134 21.20 15.24 -11.32
N GLY A 135 22.51 15.28 -11.04
CA GLY A 135 23.05 15.73 -9.76
C GLY A 135 24.25 14.95 -9.29
N THR A 136 24.43 14.89 -7.99
CA THR A 136 25.58 14.29 -7.30
C THR A 136 25.13 13.16 -6.37
N MET A 137 26.09 12.34 -5.93
CA MET A 137 25.86 11.32 -4.90
C MET A 137 25.39 11.92 -3.57
N GLU A 138 25.88 13.12 -3.21
CA GLU A 138 25.48 13.81 -1.97
C GLU A 138 24.03 14.30 -2.05
N GLU A 139 23.61 14.81 -3.20
CA GLU A 139 22.20 15.20 -3.43
C GLU A 139 21.29 13.97 -3.42
N ALA A 140 21.70 12.87 -4.05
CA ALA A 140 20.93 11.62 -3.99
C ALA A 140 20.78 11.09 -2.55
N LYS A 141 21.82 11.22 -1.73
CA LYS A 141 21.77 10.90 -0.32
C LYS A 141 20.84 11.83 0.45
N THR A 142 20.94 13.14 0.21
CA THR A 142 20.05 14.15 0.80
C THR A 142 18.59 13.85 0.44
N LEU A 143 18.30 13.53 -0.83
CA LEU A 143 16.97 13.17 -1.29
C LEU A 143 16.38 11.99 -0.47
N VAL A 144 17.16 10.91 -0.31
CA VAL A 144 16.69 9.74 0.43
C VAL A 144 16.48 10.06 1.91
N GLU A 145 17.41 10.78 2.55
CA GLU A 145 17.30 11.18 3.95
C GLU A 145 16.10 12.12 4.20
N GLU A 146 15.87 13.09 3.34
CA GLU A 146 14.73 14.02 3.43
C GLU A 146 13.39 13.35 3.12
N ALA A 147 13.36 12.37 2.20
CA ALA A 147 12.19 11.55 1.94
C ALA A 147 11.85 10.68 3.15
N HIS A 148 12.82 9.99 3.73
CA HIS A 148 12.61 9.18 4.93
C HIS A 148 12.16 10.00 6.14
N ALA A 149 12.67 11.23 6.29
CA ALA A 149 12.23 12.15 7.35
C ALA A 149 10.74 12.53 7.23
N ARG A 150 10.18 12.50 6.02
CA ARG A 150 8.75 12.74 5.72
C ARG A 150 7.90 11.47 5.70
N GLY A 151 8.50 10.30 5.92
CA GLY A 151 7.80 9.02 5.86
C GLY A 151 7.58 8.50 4.43
N LEU A 152 8.37 8.98 3.47
CA LEU A 152 8.35 8.53 2.09
C LEU A 152 9.42 7.47 1.87
N TYR A 153 9.05 6.30 1.40
CA TYR A 153 9.96 5.28 0.89
C TYR A 153 10.54 5.71 -0.46
N VAL A 154 11.76 5.28 -0.77
CA VAL A 154 12.42 5.64 -2.02
C VAL A 154 12.76 4.39 -2.84
N PHE A 155 12.25 4.33 -4.06
CA PHE A 155 12.47 3.24 -5.01
C PHE A 155 13.24 3.77 -6.22
N PHE A 156 14.35 3.11 -6.57
CA PHE A 156 15.07 3.40 -7.79
C PHE A 156 14.61 2.50 -8.93
N ASP A 157 14.84 2.93 -10.15
CA ASP A 157 14.54 2.15 -11.33
C ASP A 157 15.74 1.29 -11.75
N GLY A 158 15.54 -0.01 -11.78
CA GLY A 158 16.56 -1.01 -12.08
C GLY A 158 16.46 -1.55 -13.48
N VAL A 159 17.39 -1.15 -14.35
CA VAL A 159 17.53 -1.68 -15.71
C VAL A 159 18.45 -2.89 -15.68
N PHE A 160 17.91 -4.08 -15.41
CA PHE A 160 18.70 -5.29 -15.19
C PHE A 160 18.68 -6.26 -16.38
N GLY A 161 17.93 -5.92 -17.43
CA GLY A 161 17.80 -6.73 -18.64
C GLY A 161 18.62 -6.25 -19.82
N HIS A 162 19.11 -4.99 -19.80
CA HIS A 162 19.88 -4.39 -20.88
C HIS A 162 20.79 -3.26 -20.37
N HIS A 163 21.64 -2.77 -21.25
CA HIS A 163 22.54 -1.64 -20.96
C HIS A 163 22.98 -0.97 -22.28
N LYS A 164 23.69 0.15 -22.19
CA LYS A 164 24.42 0.72 -23.32
C LYS A 164 25.80 0.10 -23.42
N LYS A 165 26.47 0.28 -24.57
CA LYS A 165 27.86 -0.14 -24.76
C LYS A 165 28.81 0.51 -23.77
N ASN A 166 29.98 -0.12 -23.55
CA ASN A 166 31.06 0.41 -22.70
C ASN A 166 30.67 0.54 -21.21
N VAL A 167 29.98 -0.46 -20.67
CA VAL A 167 29.64 -0.51 -19.25
C VAL A 167 30.90 -0.44 -18.37
N VAL A 168 30.88 0.43 -17.37
CA VAL A 168 31.92 0.54 -16.36
C VAL A 168 31.84 -0.68 -15.43
N PRO A 169 32.97 -1.34 -15.12
CA PRO A 169 32.97 -2.48 -14.20
C PRO A 169 32.41 -2.08 -12.82
N SER A 170 31.76 -3.02 -12.17
CA SER A 170 31.35 -2.86 -10.77
C SER A 170 32.55 -2.63 -9.85
N PRO A 171 32.35 -2.18 -8.60
CA PRO A 171 33.43 -2.03 -7.60
C PRO A 171 34.28 -3.27 -7.40
N THR A 172 33.72 -4.49 -7.61
CA THR A 172 34.44 -5.75 -7.55
C THR A 172 34.98 -6.23 -8.91
N GLY A 173 34.83 -5.43 -9.98
CA GLY A 173 35.34 -5.71 -11.32
C GLY A 173 34.46 -6.61 -12.18
N LYS A 174 33.19 -6.80 -11.83
CA LYS A 174 32.22 -7.55 -12.64
C LYS A 174 31.69 -6.70 -13.78
N LEU A 175 31.21 -7.36 -14.84
CA LEU A 175 30.55 -6.74 -15.99
C LEU A 175 29.35 -7.58 -16.41
N PRO A 176 28.31 -6.99 -16.99
CA PRO A 176 27.26 -7.74 -17.66
C PRO A 176 27.84 -8.49 -18.86
N GLN A 177 27.20 -9.56 -19.28
CA GLN A 177 27.69 -10.46 -20.32
C GLN A 177 26.64 -10.65 -21.41
N GLY A 178 27.11 -10.99 -22.60
CA GLY A 178 26.27 -11.25 -23.77
C GLY A 178 26.06 -10.02 -24.62
N GLU A 179 24.86 -9.91 -25.23
CA GLU A 179 24.45 -8.78 -26.03
C GLU A 179 24.02 -7.62 -25.11
N ASP A 180 23.97 -6.40 -25.63
CA ASP A 180 23.59 -5.22 -24.85
C ASP A 180 22.09 -5.24 -24.47
N ASN A 181 21.25 -5.89 -25.31
CA ASN A 181 19.80 -5.95 -25.13
C ASN A 181 19.19 -7.18 -25.85
N PRO A 182 18.70 -8.21 -25.12
CA PRO A 182 18.91 -8.42 -23.68
C PRO A 182 20.31 -8.96 -23.36
N VAL A 183 20.74 -8.76 -22.11
CA VAL A 183 21.96 -9.38 -21.59
C VAL A 183 21.77 -10.89 -21.36
N SER A 184 22.89 -11.63 -21.22
CA SER A 184 22.84 -13.07 -20.94
C SER A 184 22.75 -13.37 -19.45
N TYR A 185 21.87 -14.31 -19.09
CA TYR A 185 21.75 -14.89 -17.76
C TYR A 185 21.99 -16.40 -17.81
N PRO A 186 22.66 -17.00 -16.81
CA PRO A 186 23.04 -16.44 -15.51
C PRO A 186 24.37 -15.63 -15.49
N GLU A 187 25.03 -15.45 -16.61
CA GLU A 187 26.38 -14.87 -16.69
C GLU A 187 26.42 -13.42 -16.14
N SER A 188 25.36 -12.63 -16.33
CA SER A 188 25.24 -11.25 -15.83
C SER A 188 24.72 -11.17 -14.39
N LEU A 189 24.25 -12.28 -13.78
CA LEU A 189 23.59 -12.28 -12.48
C LEU A 189 24.43 -11.60 -11.39
N ALA A 190 25.72 -11.96 -11.30
CA ALA A 190 26.58 -11.45 -10.26
C ALA A 190 26.84 -9.93 -10.36
N PHE A 191 26.81 -9.36 -11.55
CA PHE A 191 26.88 -7.92 -11.78
C PHE A 191 25.62 -7.22 -11.25
N TYR A 192 24.45 -7.69 -11.65
CA TYR A 192 23.19 -7.05 -11.26
C TYR A 192 22.81 -7.29 -9.79
N GLN A 193 23.25 -8.38 -9.17
CA GLN A 193 23.17 -8.53 -7.74
C GLN A 193 23.97 -7.43 -7.01
N GLU A 194 25.18 -7.12 -7.50
CA GLU A 194 26.01 -6.07 -6.94
C GLU A 194 25.38 -4.67 -7.13
N VAL A 195 24.78 -4.40 -8.28
CA VAL A 195 23.98 -3.17 -8.50
C VAL A 195 22.83 -3.10 -7.50
N ALA A 196 22.08 -4.19 -7.36
CA ALA A 196 20.88 -4.24 -6.50
C ALA A 196 21.20 -3.97 -5.03
N GLU A 197 22.29 -4.52 -4.51
CA GLU A 197 22.67 -4.32 -3.11
C GLU A 197 23.40 -3.00 -2.87
N TYR A 198 24.13 -2.47 -3.84
CA TYR A 198 24.98 -1.27 -3.70
C TYR A 198 24.15 -0.07 -3.23
N TRP A 199 23.09 0.27 -3.93
CA TRP A 199 22.26 1.44 -3.62
C TRP A 199 21.49 1.32 -2.30
N ILE A 200 21.10 0.09 -1.95
CA ILE A 200 20.51 -0.18 -0.63
C ILE A 200 21.53 0.08 0.48
N LYS A 201 22.77 -0.36 0.30
CA LYS A 201 23.84 -0.17 1.30
C LYS A 201 24.31 1.27 1.39
N GLU A 202 24.48 1.96 0.26
CA GLU A 202 25.01 3.32 0.19
C GLU A 202 23.96 4.36 0.59
N LEU A 203 22.76 4.28 0.03
CA LEU A 203 21.73 5.32 0.20
C LEU A 203 20.54 4.85 1.06
N LYS A 204 20.43 3.54 1.34
CA LYS A 204 19.30 2.95 2.09
C LYS A 204 17.96 3.09 1.37
N ILE A 205 17.99 3.02 0.04
CA ILE A 205 16.74 2.98 -0.74
C ILE A 205 15.88 1.79 -0.35
N ASP A 206 14.57 1.92 -0.49
CA ASP A 206 13.59 0.94 -0.04
C ASP A 206 13.29 -0.17 -1.06
N GLY A 207 13.94 -0.12 -2.20
CA GLY A 207 13.83 -1.16 -3.22
C GLY A 207 13.84 -0.65 -4.65
N TRP A 208 13.19 -1.41 -5.55
CA TRP A 208 13.37 -1.26 -6.98
C TRP A 208 12.06 -1.35 -7.76
N ARG A 209 11.89 -0.48 -8.75
CA ARG A 209 11.07 -0.78 -9.93
C ARG A 209 11.99 -1.46 -10.96
N LEU A 210 11.52 -2.45 -11.65
CA LEU A 210 12.32 -3.29 -12.54
C LEU A 210 11.86 -3.06 -13.97
N ASP A 211 12.72 -2.40 -14.76
CA ASP A 211 12.48 -2.09 -16.15
C ASP A 211 12.46 -3.35 -17.01
N GLN A 212 11.47 -3.47 -17.91
CA GLN A 212 11.32 -4.59 -18.83
C GLN A 212 11.66 -5.95 -18.18
N ALA A 213 11.09 -6.22 -17.00
CA ALA A 213 11.47 -7.35 -16.16
C ALA A 213 11.35 -8.72 -16.86
N TYR A 214 10.59 -8.83 -17.94
CA TYR A 214 10.49 -10.04 -18.77
C TYR A 214 11.80 -10.41 -19.50
N GLN A 215 12.78 -9.50 -19.59
CA GLN A 215 14.10 -9.77 -20.16
C GLN A 215 15.00 -10.61 -19.23
N VAL A 216 14.71 -10.59 -17.94
CA VAL A 216 15.48 -11.33 -16.93
C VAL A 216 14.73 -12.61 -16.55
N PRO A 217 15.38 -13.79 -16.57
CA PRO A 217 14.75 -15.04 -16.17
C PRO A 217 14.26 -15.00 -14.72
N LYS A 218 13.11 -15.61 -14.43
CA LYS A 218 12.52 -15.63 -13.08
C LYS A 218 13.43 -16.25 -12.02
N GLU A 219 14.28 -17.21 -12.42
CA GLU A 219 15.28 -17.84 -11.55
C GLU A 219 16.39 -16.84 -11.14
N ALA A 220 16.71 -15.89 -12.01
CA ALA A 220 17.61 -14.80 -11.70
C ALA A 220 16.90 -13.76 -10.80
N TRP A 221 15.63 -13.45 -11.08
CA TRP A 221 14.83 -12.59 -10.21
C TRP A 221 14.72 -13.11 -8.78
N SER A 222 14.53 -14.42 -8.59
CA SER A 222 14.53 -15.03 -7.26
C SER A 222 15.83 -14.75 -6.50
N GLN A 223 16.99 -14.88 -7.17
CA GLN A 223 18.31 -14.66 -6.57
C GLN A 223 18.62 -13.17 -6.33
N ILE A 224 18.20 -12.29 -7.25
CA ILE A 224 18.35 -10.83 -7.06
C ILE A 224 17.47 -10.37 -5.90
N ARG A 225 16.24 -10.89 -5.78
CA ARG A 225 15.36 -10.59 -4.65
C ARG A 225 15.96 -11.01 -3.31
N GLU A 226 16.54 -12.22 -3.22
CA GLU A 226 17.25 -12.66 -2.01
C GLU A 226 18.42 -11.74 -1.65
N THR A 227 19.10 -11.20 -2.67
CA THR A 227 20.17 -10.19 -2.47
C THR A 227 19.60 -8.89 -1.92
N VAL A 228 18.48 -8.40 -2.47
CA VAL A 228 17.79 -7.20 -1.99
C VAL A 228 17.29 -7.38 -0.56
N ASP A 229 16.64 -8.51 -0.24
CA ASP A 229 16.14 -8.83 1.10
C ASP A 229 17.29 -8.86 2.11
N THR A 230 18.42 -9.51 1.73
CA THR A 230 19.62 -9.59 2.58
C THR A 230 20.23 -8.22 2.81
N ALA A 231 20.43 -7.42 1.77
CA ALA A 231 21.02 -6.09 1.88
C ALA A 231 20.13 -5.17 2.74
N SER A 232 18.82 -5.19 2.52
CA SER A 232 17.83 -4.42 3.29
C SER A 232 17.86 -4.77 4.77
N SER A 233 18.01 -6.05 5.12
CA SER A 233 18.09 -6.48 6.53
C SER A 233 19.37 -6.07 7.24
N GLN A 234 20.42 -5.69 6.51
CA GLN A 234 21.74 -5.35 7.04
C GLN A 234 21.96 -3.86 7.28
N VAL A 235 21.07 -3.00 6.78
CA VAL A 235 21.18 -1.56 6.94
C VAL A 235 19.93 -0.99 7.61
N GLU A 236 20.10 0.15 8.28
CA GLU A 236 19.05 0.78 9.06
C GLU A 236 19.04 2.29 8.80
N TYR A 237 17.87 2.90 8.93
CA TYR A 237 17.70 4.35 8.96
C TYR A 237 16.66 4.75 10.01
N VAL A 238 16.61 6.04 10.34
CA VAL A 238 15.60 6.59 11.26
C VAL A 238 14.45 7.14 10.42
N ASN A 239 13.25 6.59 10.60
CA ASN A 239 12.06 7.02 9.87
C ASN A 239 11.43 8.29 10.47
N SER A 240 10.38 8.84 9.84
CA SER A 240 9.65 10.03 10.29
C SER A 240 9.06 9.92 11.70
N GLU A 241 8.89 8.72 12.22
CA GLU A 241 8.45 8.48 13.60
C GLU A 241 9.61 8.43 14.61
N GLY A 242 10.83 8.64 14.17
CA GLY A 242 12.04 8.53 15.00
C GLY A 242 12.40 7.09 15.38
N LYS A 243 11.89 6.10 14.66
CA LYS A 243 12.21 4.68 14.87
C LYS A 243 13.32 4.25 13.92
N THR A 244 14.23 3.42 14.43
CA THR A 244 15.20 2.73 13.59
C THR A 244 14.50 1.57 12.88
N VAL A 245 14.55 1.57 11.55
CA VAL A 245 13.91 0.58 10.67
C VAL A 245 14.84 0.17 9.55
N ASN A 246 14.58 -0.98 8.96
CA ASN A 246 15.27 -1.43 7.74
C ASN A 246 14.52 -0.92 6.49
N PRO A 247 15.21 -0.74 5.35
CA PRO A 247 14.56 -0.56 4.06
C PRO A 247 13.57 -1.68 3.75
N LEU A 248 12.51 -1.36 2.98
CA LEU A 248 11.44 -2.30 2.68
C LEU A 248 11.90 -3.55 1.92
N GLY A 249 12.88 -3.41 1.03
CA GLY A 249 13.22 -4.46 0.07
C GLY A 249 12.14 -4.70 -0.99
N TYR A 250 11.24 -3.73 -1.21
CA TYR A 250 10.17 -3.88 -2.19
C TYR A 250 10.70 -3.86 -3.61
N MET A 251 10.18 -4.79 -4.45
CA MET A 251 10.51 -4.87 -5.86
C MET A 251 9.23 -5.00 -6.68
N VAL A 252 9.02 -4.09 -7.64
CA VAL A 252 7.87 -4.11 -8.56
C VAL A 252 8.32 -4.23 -10.01
N ALA A 253 7.82 -5.25 -10.70
CA ALA A 253 8.20 -5.55 -12.09
C ALA A 253 7.34 -4.78 -13.09
N GLU A 254 7.99 -4.20 -14.11
CA GLU A 254 7.30 -3.83 -15.32
C GLU A 254 7.29 -5.01 -16.29
N ILE A 255 6.09 -5.56 -16.50
CA ILE A 255 5.83 -6.61 -17.50
C ILE A 255 4.58 -6.18 -18.25
N TRP A 256 4.78 -5.42 -19.32
CA TRP A 256 3.69 -4.92 -20.16
C TRP A 256 3.06 -6.05 -20.97
N ALA A 257 2.21 -6.82 -20.32
CA ALA A 257 1.59 -8.02 -20.90
C ALA A 257 0.31 -8.40 -20.16
N GLY A 258 -0.36 -9.45 -20.61
CA GLY A 258 -1.47 -10.07 -19.88
C GLY A 258 -1.00 -10.90 -18.67
N GLU A 259 -1.98 -11.29 -17.86
CA GLU A 259 -1.80 -11.97 -16.56
C GLU A 259 -0.89 -13.22 -16.65
N ASN A 260 -1.07 -14.04 -17.67
CA ASN A 260 -0.28 -15.26 -17.83
C ASN A 260 1.23 -14.98 -17.98
N ARG A 261 1.59 -13.94 -18.74
CA ARG A 261 2.98 -13.54 -18.92
C ARG A 261 3.57 -12.96 -17.65
N ILE A 262 2.77 -12.19 -16.89
CA ILE A 262 3.16 -11.64 -15.58
C ILE A 262 3.45 -12.77 -14.60
N ILE A 263 2.61 -13.82 -14.56
CA ILE A 263 2.86 -15.00 -13.74
C ILE A 263 4.15 -15.71 -14.18
N GLU A 264 4.26 -16.00 -15.47
CA GLU A 264 5.36 -16.81 -16.03
C GLU A 264 6.73 -16.15 -15.83
N THR A 265 6.83 -14.84 -16.02
CA THR A 265 8.12 -14.12 -16.04
C THR A 265 8.37 -13.26 -14.81
N GLY A 266 7.35 -12.96 -14.02
CA GLY A 266 7.44 -12.12 -12.82
C GLY A 266 7.22 -12.88 -11.52
N TYR A 267 5.97 -13.31 -11.25
CA TYR A 267 5.62 -13.89 -9.96
C TYR A 267 6.19 -15.29 -9.72
N GLY A 268 6.28 -16.13 -10.76
CA GLY A 268 6.55 -17.55 -10.59
C GLY A 268 5.33 -18.33 -10.10
N SER A 269 5.52 -19.28 -9.17
CA SER A 269 4.45 -20.07 -8.56
C SER A 269 4.55 -20.07 -7.03
N ASN A 270 3.56 -20.67 -6.35
CA ASN A 270 3.61 -20.83 -4.90
C ASN A 270 4.79 -21.69 -4.44
N GLU A 271 5.19 -22.69 -5.25
CA GLU A 271 6.31 -23.58 -4.95
C GLU A 271 7.67 -22.98 -5.34
N ALA A 272 7.69 -22.05 -6.29
CA ALA A 272 8.88 -21.39 -6.80
C ALA A 272 8.61 -19.88 -7.00
N PRO A 273 8.47 -19.12 -5.90
CA PRO A 273 8.22 -17.68 -5.96
C PRO A 273 9.44 -16.93 -6.50
N ALA A 274 9.21 -15.95 -7.37
CA ALA A 274 10.25 -15.07 -7.88
C ALA A 274 10.05 -13.64 -7.34
N LEU A 275 9.23 -12.82 -7.99
CA LEU A 275 8.92 -11.47 -7.53
C LEU A 275 7.55 -11.42 -6.84
N CYS A 276 7.39 -10.49 -5.92
CA CYS A 276 6.14 -10.31 -5.20
C CYS A 276 5.20 -9.32 -5.85
N SER A 277 5.71 -8.33 -6.57
CA SER A 277 4.88 -7.31 -7.18
C SER A 277 5.22 -7.10 -8.64
N ALA A 278 4.19 -6.81 -9.42
CA ALA A 278 4.27 -6.36 -10.79
C ALA A 278 3.16 -5.33 -11.04
N PHE A 279 3.38 -4.42 -11.99
CA PHE A 279 2.33 -3.50 -12.42
C PHE A 279 1.18 -4.26 -13.07
N ASP A 280 -0.05 -3.93 -12.64
CA ASP A 280 -1.27 -4.58 -13.11
C ASP A 280 -1.76 -3.97 -14.44
N PHE A 281 -1.00 -4.21 -15.51
CA PHE A 281 -1.40 -3.80 -16.85
C PHE A 281 -2.78 -4.33 -17.26
N PRO A 282 -3.14 -5.61 -16.98
CA PRO A 282 -4.47 -6.11 -17.27
C PRO A 282 -5.58 -5.28 -16.63
N MET A 283 -5.42 -4.84 -15.38
CA MET A 283 -6.42 -4.01 -14.71
C MET A 283 -6.37 -2.56 -15.16
N ARG A 284 -5.19 -2.01 -15.43
CA ARG A 284 -5.02 -0.67 -15.99
C ARG A 284 -5.79 -0.50 -17.29
N TYR A 285 -5.71 -1.46 -18.22
CA TYR A 285 -6.45 -1.42 -19.47
C TYR A 285 -7.97 -1.44 -19.23
N ARG A 286 -8.44 -2.28 -18.31
CA ARG A 286 -9.86 -2.33 -17.97
C ARG A 286 -10.36 -1.02 -17.35
N LEU A 287 -9.55 -0.39 -16.52
CA LEU A 287 -9.86 0.91 -15.94
C LEU A 287 -9.97 1.99 -17.02
N THR A 288 -8.98 2.10 -17.91
CA THR A 288 -8.99 3.12 -18.98
C THR A 288 -10.09 2.86 -19.99
N GLU A 289 -10.37 1.63 -20.38
CA GLU A 289 -11.46 1.28 -21.30
C GLU A 289 -12.86 1.50 -20.69
N THR A 290 -12.98 1.55 -19.34
CA THR A 290 -14.23 1.89 -18.67
C THR A 290 -14.42 3.40 -18.53
N PHE A 291 -13.40 4.12 -18.10
CA PHE A 291 -13.51 5.55 -17.80
C PHE A 291 -13.00 6.49 -18.92
N ALA A 292 -12.25 5.96 -19.87
CA ALA A 292 -11.73 6.67 -21.05
C ALA A 292 -11.74 5.74 -22.27
N VAL A 293 -10.62 5.67 -22.97
CA VAL A 293 -10.26 4.64 -23.95
C VAL A 293 -8.86 4.13 -23.67
N ASN A 294 -8.46 3.02 -24.30
CA ASN A 294 -7.04 2.64 -24.37
C ASN A 294 -6.33 3.36 -25.53
N GLU A 295 -5.03 3.12 -25.69
CA GLU A 295 -4.19 3.74 -26.74
C GLU A 295 -4.70 3.46 -28.17
N ALA A 296 -5.38 2.33 -28.38
CA ALA A 296 -6.02 1.96 -29.65
C ALA A 296 -7.45 2.53 -29.83
N GLY A 297 -7.91 3.38 -28.90
CA GLY A 297 -9.24 4.00 -28.94
C GLY A 297 -10.39 3.08 -28.50
N VAL A 298 -10.09 1.92 -27.90
CA VAL A 298 -11.12 1.01 -27.39
C VAL A 298 -11.60 1.51 -26.03
N GLY A 299 -12.93 1.64 -25.85
CA GLY A 299 -13.55 2.12 -24.63
C GLY A 299 -15.01 1.76 -24.50
N ASN A 300 -15.77 2.55 -23.71
CA ASN A 300 -17.19 2.36 -23.43
C ASN A 300 -17.54 1.02 -22.79
N LYS A 301 -16.70 0.56 -21.87
CA LYS A 301 -16.92 -0.67 -21.10
C LYS A 301 -17.72 -0.37 -19.83
N GLY A 302 -18.53 -1.35 -19.41
CA GLY A 302 -19.31 -1.28 -18.18
C GLY A 302 -18.54 -1.74 -16.93
N GLY A 303 -19.24 -1.77 -15.79
CA GLY A 303 -18.67 -2.25 -14.53
C GLY A 303 -18.28 -3.73 -14.54
N GLU A 304 -18.89 -4.55 -15.41
CA GLU A 304 -18.48 -5.96 -15.58
C GLU A 304 -17.03 -6.07 -16.02
N TRP A 305 -16.57 -5.13 -16.84
CA TRP A 305 -15.19 -5.13 -17.36
C TRP A 305 -14.16 -4.92 -16.24
N LEU A 306 -14.51 -4.06 -15.26
CA LEU A 306 -13.73 -3.90 -14.04
C LEU A 306 -13.74 -5.18 -13.19
N ALA A 307 -14.92 -5.80 -13.04
CA ALA A 307 -15.06 -7.03 -12.26
C ALA A 307 -14.28 -8.20 -12.87
N GLU A 308 -14.30 -8.34 -14.20
CA GLU A 308 -13.48 -9.33 -14.92
C GLU A 308 -11.99 -9.10 -14.67
N GLY A 309 -11.51 -7.86 -14.74
CA GLY A 309 -10.13 -7.52 -14.42
C GLY A 309 -9.74 -7.93 -13.00
N MET A 310 -10.54 -7.55 -12.03
CA MET A 310 -10.31 -7.93 -10.65
C MET A 310 -10.39 -9.44 -10.39
N SER A 311 -11.11 -10.20 -11.22
CA SER A 311 -11.17 -11.66 -11.09
C SER A 311 -9.89 -12.36 -11.52
N LEU A 312 -9.06 -11.73 -12.38
CA LEU A 312 -7.78 -12.28 -12.82
C LEU A 312 -6.80 -12.47 -11.66
N HIS A 313 -6.97 -11.70 -10.57
CA HIS A 313 -6.14 -11.87 -9.38
C HIS A 313 -6.24 -13.26 -8.75
N SER A 314 -7.33 -14.00 -9.00
CA SER A 314 -7.46 -15.39 -8.56
C SER A 314 -6.52 -16.37 -9.28
N LEU A 315 -5.91 -15.96 -10.39
CA LEU A 315 -4.92 -16.74 -11.13
C LEU A 315 -3.50 -16.54 -10.60
N TYR A 316 -3.26 -15.47 -9.86
CA TYR A 316 -1.95 -15.14 -9.32
C TYR A 316 -1.59 -16.04 -8.14
N PRO A 317 -0.30 -16.33 -7.91
CA PRO A 317 0.12 -17.05 -6.71
C PRO A 317 -0.17 -16.23 -5.45
N ASP A 318 -0.30 -16.90 -4.30
CA ASP A 318 -0.74 -16.30 -3.03
C ASP A 318 0.14 -15.13 -2.54
N HIS A 319 1.42 -15.18 -2.90
CA HIS A 319 2.38 -14.12 -2.55
C HIS A 319 2.27 -12.87 -3.44
N ALA A 320 1.55 -12.91 -4.56
CA ALA A 320 1.48 -11.81 -5.50
C ALA A 320 0.77 -10.57 -4.93
N LYS A 321 1.38 -9.40 -5.16
CA LYS A 321 0.88 -8.09 -4.78
C LYS A 321 0.87 -7.18 -6.01
N PRO A 322 -0.14 -7.33 -6.89
CA PRO A 322 -0.23 -6.50 -8.09
C PRO A 322 -0.35 -5.01 -7.74
N ASN A 323 0.37 -4.15 -8.46
CA ASN A 323 0.42 -2.70 -8.25
C ASN A 323 -0.39 -2.00 -9.35
N LEU A 324 -1.47 -1.32 -8.99
CA LEU A 324 -2.29 -0.61 -9.97
C LEU A 324 -1.78 0.81 -10.21
N MET A 325 -1.54 1.12 -11.48
CA MET A 325 -1.29 2.47 -12.00
C MET A 325 -2.43 2.89 -12.96
N ILE A 326 -2.67 4.18 -13.12
CA ILE A 326 -3.55 4.73 -14.17
C ILE A 326 -2.73 4.96 -15.44
N GLY A 327 -1.56 5.56 -15.30
CA GLY A 327 -0.60 5.84 -16.34
C GLY A 327 0.84 5.74 -15.83
N ASN A 328 1.80 5.87 -16.75
CA ASN A 328 3.22 6.02 -16.48
C ASN A 328 3.88 6.82 -17.63
N HIS A 329 5.20 6.92 -17.62
CA HIS A 329 5.98 7.67 -18.61
C HIS A 329 6.08 7.02 -20.02
N ASP A 330 5.57 5.79 -20.19
CA ASP A 330 5.54 5.03 -21.46
C ASP A 330 4.14 4.90 -22.05
N LEU A 331 3.13 5.35 -21.33
CA LEU A 331 1.71 5.27 -21.68
C LEU A 331 1.14 6.66 -21.93
N VAL A 332 0.15 6.75 -22.79
CA VAL A 332 -0.62 7.99 -22.97
C VAL A 332 -1.33 8.35 -21.68
N ARG A 333 -1.25 9.62 -21.24
CA ARG A 333 -1.92 10.09 -20.03
C ARG A 333 -3.43 9.89 -20.11
N PHE A 334 -4.06 9.66 -18.97
CA PHE A 334 -5.51 9.46 -18.91
C PHE A 334 -6.30 10.61 -19.53
N GLY A 335 -5.87 11.87 -19.32
CA GLY A 335 -6.50 13.05 -19.94
C GLY A 335 -6.35 13.10 -21.45
N ASP A 336 -5.21 12.64 -21.96
CA ASP A 336 -4.99 12.54 -23.41
C ASP A 336 -5.80 11.39 -24.03
N LEU A 337 -6.00 10.28 -23.29
CA LEU A 337 -6.90 9.21 -23.72
C LEU A 337 -8.38 9.67 -23.80
N LEU A 338 -8.83 10.56 -22.91
CA LEU A 338 -10.16 11.17 -23.02
C LEU A 338 -10.30 12.00 -24.30
N GLN A 339 -9.27 12.73 -24.69
CA GLN A 339 -9.25 13.51 -25.93
C GLN A 339 -9.13 12.60 -27.16
N ARG A 340 -8.28 11.56 -27.12
CA ARG A 340 -8.15 10.55 -28.20
C ARG A 340 -9.48 9.84 -28.49
N GLY A 341 -10.26 9.59 -27.45
CA GLY A 341 -11.59 8.99 -27.57
C GLY A 341 -12.70 9.96 -27.99
N ASP A 342 -12.40 11.24 -28.20
CA ASP A 342 -13.39 12.31 -28.43
C ASP A 342 -14.49 12.33 -27.34
N ILE A 343 -14.07 12.09 -26.09
CA ILE A 343 -14.98 11.97 -24.94
C ILE A 343 -15.15 13.30 -24.23
N ALA A 344 -14.04 13.90 -23.80
CA ALA A 344 -14.01 15.14 -23.03
C ALA A 344 -12.65 15.82 -23.11
N SER A 345 -12.65 17.14 -22.97
CA SER A 345 -11.47 17.99 -22.85
C SER A 345 -11.41 18.66 -21.46
N PRO A 346 -10.29 19.27 -21.05
CA PRO A 346 -10.18 19.94 -19.74
C PRO A 346 -11.21 21.05 -19.48
N GLN A 347 -11.88 21.56 -20.51
CA GLN A 347 -12.95 22.54 -20.39
C GLN A 347 -14.29 21.90 -20.00
N ASP A 348 -14.42 20.59 -20.16
CA ASP A 348 -15.64 19.85 -19.89
C ASP A 348 -15.68 19.32 -18.47
N LYS A 349 -16.82 19.43 -17.81
CA LYS A 349 -17.02 18.86 -16.47
C LYS A 349 -16.77 17.35 -16.44
N GLU A 350 -17.13 16.65 -17.51
CA GLU A 350 -17.02 15.21 -17.64
C GLU A 350 -15.55 14.73 -17.56
N TYR A 351 -14.61 15.53 -18.10
CA TYR A 351 -13.16 15.25 -17.99
C TYR A 351 -12.74 15.01 -16.53
N TRP A 352 -13.08 15.94 -15.66
CA TRP A 352 -12.73 15.90 -14.24
C TRP A 352 -13.51 14.83 -13.47
N GLN A 353 -14.75 14.57 -13.85
CA GLN A 353 -15.56 13.51 -13.26
C GLN A 353 -14.97 12.12 -13.55
N ARG A 354 -14.51 11.89 -14.77
CA ARG A 354 -13.87 10.62 -15.17
C ARG A 354 -12.51 10.43 -14.49
N TYR A 355 -11.70 11.47 -14.34
CA TYR A 355 -10.49 11.41 -13.52
C TYR A 355 -10.79 11.01 -12.08
N LYS A 356 -11.79 11.64 -11.47
CA LYS A 356 -12.22 11.30 -10.10
C LYS A 356 -12.68 9.84 -9.99
N ALA A 357 -13.42 9.34 -10.98
CA ALA A 357 -13.84 7.94 -11.01
C ALA A 357 -12.63 6.98 -11.10
N ALA A 358 -11.67 7.27 -11.99
CA ALA A 358 -10.46 6.46 -12.14
C ALA A 358 -9.63 6.42 -10.83
N PHE A 359 -9.38 7.57 -10.21
CA PHE A 359 -8.68 7.65 -8.92
C PHE A 359 -9.44 6.98 -7.78
N SER A 360 -10.79 7.07 -7.76
CA SER A 360 -11.58 6.39 -6.74
C SER A 360 -11.45 4.87 -6.84
N PHE A 361 -11.42 4.33 -8.06
CA PHE A 361 -11.18 2.91 -8.28
C PHE A 361 -9.78 2.51 -7.85
N GLN A 362 -8.75 3.31 -8.19
CA GLN A 362 -7.38 3.08 -7.74
C GLN A 362 -7.28 3.10 -6.21
N ALA A 363 -7.93 4.05 -5.53
CA ALA A 363 -7.96 4.09 -4.07
C ALA A 363 -8.68 2.89 -3.43
N ALA A 364 -9.68 2.32 -4.12
CA ALA A 364 -10.39 1.12 -3.69
C ALA A 364 -9.67 -0.20 -4.05
N TYR A 365 -8.55 -0.15 -4.74
CA TYR A 365 -7.81 -1.33 -5.19
C TYR A 365 -7.11 -2.06 -4.03
N THR A 366 -7.14 -3.41 -4.03
CA THR A 366 -6.39 -4.22 -3.07
C THR A 366 -4.96 -4.45 -3.57
N GLY A 367 -3.98 -3.99 -2.82
CA GLY A 367 -2.57 -4.01 -3.20
C GLY A 367 -1.96 -2.62 -3.31
N PRO A 368 -0.67 -2.48 -3.55
CA PRO A 368 0.01 -1.21 -3.75
C PRO A 368 -0.55 -0.45 -4.97
N ILE A 369 -0.41 0.86 -4.96
CA ILE A 369 -0.83 1.73 -6.08
C ILE A 369 0.30 2.69 -6.45
N THR A 370 0.34 3.08 -7.73
CA THR A 370 1.30 4.05 -8.23
C THR A 370 0.58 5.15 -9.02
N THR A 371 0.86 6.41 -8.67
CA THR A 371 0.36 7.61 -9.35
C THR A 371 1.51 8.27 -10.10
N TYR A 372 1.34 8.49 -11.39
CA TYR A 372 2.33 9.19 -12.20
C TYR A 372 2.19 10.70 -12.01
N TYR A 373 3.31 11.42 -11.89
CA TYR A 373 3.28 12.87 -11.68
C TYR A 373 2.43 13.59 -12.73
N GLY A 374 1.64 14.54 -12.29
CA GLY A 374 0.71 15.29 -13.14
C GLY A 374 -0.67 14.66 -13.28
N ASP A 375 -0.84 13.34 -13.09
CA ASP A 375 -2.16 12.73 -13.14
C ASP A 375 -3.08 13.25 -12.02
N GLU A 376 -2.53 13.55 -10.85
CA GLU A 376 -3.25 14.08 -9.69
C GLU A 376 -3.82 15.49 -9.90
N ILE A 377 -3.36 16.18 -10.93
CA ILE A 377 -3.88 17.50 -11.36
C ILE A 377 -4.58 17.45 -12.70
N GLY A 378 -4.73 16.24 -13.28
CA GLY A 378 -5.38 16.07 -14.58
C GLY A 378 -4.54 16.59 -15.73
N ASP A 379 -3.22 16.48 -15.66
CA ASP A 379 -2.33 16.98 -16.72
C ASP A 379 -2.57 16.27 -18.06
N GLN A 380 -2.28 16.97 -19.12
CA GLN A 380 -2.46 16.52 -20.50
C GLN A 380 -1.58 17.35 -21.45
N LEU A 381 -1.37 16.86 -22.64
CA LEU A 381 -0.68 17.59 -23.69
C LEU A 381 -1.68 18.55 -24.38
N GLU A 382 -1.42 19.84 -24.31
CA GLU A 382 -2.26 20.83 -24.98
C GLU A 382 -2.36 20.58 -26.50
N GLY A 383 -3.60 20.48 -27.00
CA GLY A 383 -3.89 20.16 -28.39
C GLY A 383 -3.56 18.74 -28.81
N PHE A 384 -3.56 17.80 -27.88
CA PHE A 384 -3.26 16.38 -28.13
C PHE A 384 -4.11 15.79 -29.26
N ALA A 385 -5.42 16.02 -29.23
CA ALA A 385 -6.35 15.50 -30.25
C ALA A 385 -5.98 15.90 -31.68
N ASP A 386 -5.32 17.04 -31.85
CA ASP A 386 -4.89 17.53 -33.17
C ASP A 386 -3.49 17.04 -33.58
N LYS A 387 -2.73 16.46 -32.63
CA LYS A 387 -1.31 16.15 -32.82
C LYS A 387 -0.99 14.69 -32.96
N VAL A 388 -1.70 13.80 -32.25
CA VAL A 388 -1.25 12.41 -32.11
C VAL A 388 -2.40 11.41 -32.28
N TRP A 389 -2.41 10.68 -33.39
CA TRP A 389 -3.34 9.57 -33.64
C TRP A 389 -2.64 8.25 -33.95
N THR A 390 -1.32 8.23 -34.06
CA THR A 390 -0.55 7.03 -34.41
C THR A 390 0.77 6.99 -33.67
N ASP A 391 1.31 5.80 -33.47
CA ASP A 391 2.68 5.52 -33.02
C ASP A 391 3.77 5.98 -34.01
N ASP A 392 3.43 6.58 -35.11
CA ASP A 392 4.40 6.97 -36.12
C ASP A 392 5.12 8.26 -35.74
N CYS A 393 6.14 8.14 -34.92
CA CYS A 393 6.99 9.23 -34.49
C CYS A 393 7.64 9.99 -35.67
N ALA A 394 7.92 9.32 -36.79
CA ALA A 394 8.55 9.93 -37.95
C ALA A 394 7.57 10.88 -38.67
N ILE A 395 6.27 10.59 -38.64
CA ILE A 395 5.24 11.42 -39.26
C ILE A 395 4.81 12.55 -38.34
N ASN A 396 4.58 12.25 -37.05
CA ASN A 396 3.96 13.17 -36.11
C ASN A 396 4.95 13.97 -35.26
N GLY A 397 6.23 13.61 -35.26
CA GLY A 397 7.26 14.21 -34.41
C GLY A 397 7.14 13.86 -32.93
N LEU A 398 6.12 13.06 -32.54
CA LEU A 398 5.92 12.55 -31.18
C LEU A 398 5.44 11.09 -31.25
N CYS A 399 6.04 10.22 -30.43
CA CYS A 399 5.56 8.87 -30.18
C CYS A 399 4.59 8.87 -29.01
N ASP A 400 3.73 7.86 -28.92
CA ASP A 400 2.80 7.69 -27.80
C ASP A 400 3.52 7.66 -26.44
N ASP A 401 4.66 6.99 -26.37
CA ASP A 401 5.51 6.93 -25.17
C ASP A 401 6.14 8.26 -24.76
N HIS A 402 6.12 9.29 -25.60
CA HIS A 402 6.70 10.62 -25.30
C HIS A 402 5.64 11.67 -24.94
N VAL A 403 4.38 11.46 -25.28
CA VAL A 403 3.31 12.46 -24.97
C VAL A 403 3.10 12.63 -23.46
N ALA A 404 3.30 11.56 -22.69
CA ALA A 404 3.13 11.60 -21.24
C ALA A 404 4.29 12.28 -20.50
N ARG A 405 5.38 12.68 -21.20
CA ARG A 405 6.59 13.22 -20.59
C ARG A 405 6.59 14.77 -20.56
N THR A 406 5.45 15.35 -20.21
CA THR A 406 5.32 16.81 -20.01
C THR A 406 6.11 17.28 -18.79
N SER A 407 6.58 18.54 -18.80
CA SER A 407 7.27 19.11 -17.65
C SER A 407 6.40 19.13 -16.40
N GLY A 408 6.99 18.80 -15.25
CA GLY A 408 6.28 18.70 -13.99
C GLY A 408 5.66 20.02 -13.54
N LYS A 409 4.36 19.98 -13.22
CA LYS A 409 3.60 21.10 -12.65
C LYS A 409 3.39 20.85 -11.16
N VAL A 410 4.27 21.39 -10.34
CA VAL A 410 4.24 21.25 -8.88
C VAL A 410 3.78 22.55 -8.25
N GLU A 411 2.62 22.51 -7.55
CA GLU A 411 2.06 23.71 -6.92
C GLU A 411 3.00 24.29 -5.88
N GLY A 412 3.31 25.57 -6.03
CA GLY A 412 4.23 26.30 -5.13
C GLY A 412 5.70 26.18 -5.52
N VAL A 413 6.07 25.29 -6.44
CA VAL A 413 7.44 25.14 -6.96
C VAL A 413 7.51 25.63 -8.40
N THR A 414 6.84 24.97 -9.33
CA THR A 414 6.89 25.31 -10.77
C THR A 414 5.58 25.87 -11.30
N ALA A 415 4.46 25.73 -10.61
CA ALA A 415 3.15 26.07 -11.14
C ALA A 415 2.22 26.73 -10.12
N GLN A 416 1.22 27.48 -10.66
CA GLN A 416 0.02 27.86 -9.94
C GLN A 416 -1.16 27.11 -10.58
N LEU A 417 -1.77 26.23 -9.83
CA LEU A 417 -2.88 25.41 -10.31
C LEU A 417 -4.17 26.23 -10.48
N ASN A 418 -4.94 25.92 -11.49
CA ASN A 418 -6.29 26.45 -11.66
C ASN A 418 -7.30 25.79 -10.71
N ALA A 419 -8.56 26.20 -10.73
CA ALA A 419 -9.58 25.71 -9.81
C ALA A 419 -9.90 24.21 -9.99
N HIS A 420 -9.89 23.72 -11.23
CA HIS A 420 -10.18 22.30 -11.52
C HIS A 420 -9.00 21.40 -11.14
N GLU A 421 -7.78 21.82 -11.42
CA GLU A 421 -6.56 21.12 -11.01
C GLU A 421 -6.48 21.01 -9.47
N LYS A 422 -6.77 22.11 -8.75
CA LYS A 422 -6.83 22.11 -7.28
C LYS A 422 -7.92 21.20 -6.73
N ASP A 423 -9.09 21.19 -7.34
CA ASP A 423 -10.21 20.35 -6.94
C ASP A 423 -9.89 18.86 -7.14
N LEU A 424 -9.28 18.48 -8.27
CA LEU A 424 -8.83 17.11 -8.48
C LEU A 424 -7.70 16.72 -7.51
N LYS A 425 -6.69 17.57 -7.34
CA LYS A 425 -5.60 17.35 -6.38
C LYS A 425 -6.15 17.10 -4.97
N GLN A 426 -7.08 17.96 -4.52
CA GLN A 426 -7.69 17.79 -3.20
C GLN A 426 -8.48 16.48 -3.09
N TYR A 427 -9.19 16.10 -4.16
CA TYR A 427 -9.91 14.83 -4.21
C TYR A 427 -8.95 13.64 -4.10
N VAL A 428 -7.83 13.63 -4.83
CA VAL A 428 -6.80 12.60 -4.74
C VAL A 428 -6.19 12.53 -3.33
N THR A 429 -5.85 13.69 -2.75
CA THR A 429 -5.37 13.77 -1.36
C THR A 429 -6.35 13.13 -0.38
N ASN A 430 -7.65 13.43 -0.51
CA ASN A 430 -8.69 12.85 0.34
C ASN A 430 -8.79 11.33 0.16
N LEU A 431 -8.65 10.83 -1.07
CA LEU A 431 -8.64 9.40 -1.36
C LEU A 431 -7.42 8.68 -0.74
N MET A 432 -6.24 9.27 -0.80
CA MET A 432 -5.03 8.69 -0.19
C MET A 432 -5.17 8.64 1.34
N LYS A 433 -5.71 9.69 1.95
CA LYS A 433 -6.02 9.72 3.38
C LYS A 433 -7.11 8.69 3.75
N LEU A 434 -8.13 8.54 2.92
CA LEU A 434 -9.17 7.53 3.11
C LEU A 434 -8.57 6.12 3.11
N ARG A 435 -7.67 5.84 2.15
CA ARG A 435 -6.98 4.56 2.04
C ARG A 435 -6.08 4.28 3.26
N GLU A 436 -5.41 5.30 3.80
CA GLU A 436 -4.61 5.20 5.01
C GLU A 436 -5.46 4.89 6.25
N THR A 437 -6.64 5.50 6.36
CA THR A 437 -7.52 5.36 7.53
C THR A 437 -8.42 4.13 7.47
N HIS A 438 -8.60 3.53 6.28
CA HIS A 438 -9.42 2.34 6.04
C HIS A 438 -8.60 1.20 5.44
N PRO A 439 -7.92 0.38 6.25
CA PRO A 439 -7.10 -0.74 5.76
C PRO A 439 -7.88 -1.74 4.90
N ALA A 440 -9.21 -1.83 5.06
CA ALA A 440 -10.05 -2.62 4.18
C ALA A 440 -9.87 -2.28 2.70
N LEU A 441 -9.50 -1.04 2.36
CA LEU A 441 -9.31 -0.63 0.97
C LEU A 441 -8.03 -1.22 0.35
N SER A 442 -6.94 -1.28 1.12
CA SER A 442 -5.64 -1.76 0.63
C SER A 442 -5.40 -3.26 0.89
N GLN A 443 -5.90 -3.78 2.00
CA GLN A 443 -5.62 -5.14 2.48
C GLN A 443 -6.86 -6.04 2.48
N GLY A 444 -8.06 -5.44 2.36
CA GLY A 444 -9.33 -6.13 2.58
C GLY A 444 -9.64 -7.19 1.54
N LYS A 445 -10.17 -8.32 2.03
CA LYS A 445 -10.80 -9.32 1.16
C LYS A 445 -11.95 -8.67 0.41
N ARG A 446 -11.92 -8.77 -0.91
CA ARG A 446 -12.91 -8.21 -1.81
C ARG A 446 -14.05 -9.19 -2.10
N THR A 447 -15.28 -8.69 -2.09
CA THR A 447 -16.46 -9.37 -2.60
C THR A 447 -17.22 -8.44 -3.54
N ASN A 448 -17.34 -8.82 -4.81
CA ASN A 448 -18.13 -8.04 -5.75
C ASN A 448 -19.64 -8.19 -5.45
N LEU A 449 -20.30 -7.06 -5.16
CA LEU A 449 -21.73 -7.02 -4.87
C LEU A 449 -22.57 -6.76 -6.12
N MET A 450 -22.04 -5.99 -7.06
CA MET A 450 -22.71 -5.66 -8.33
C MET A 450 -21.66 -5.24 -9.35
N ALA A 451 -21.81 -5.76 -10.56
CA ALA A 451 -21.11 -5.27 -11.75
C ALA A 451 -22.07 -5.41 -12.93
N ASN A 452 -22.31 -4.29 -13.64
CA ASN A 452 -23.20 -4.24 -14.79
C ASN A 452 -22.85 -3.03 -15.66
N ASP A 453 -23.60 -2.80 -16.74
CA ASP A 453 -23.35 -1.70 -17.70
C ASP A 453 -23.27 -0.31 -17.05
N VAL A 454 -23.82 -0.12 -15.85
CA VAL A 454 -23.95 1.22 -15.24
C VAL A 454 -23.15 1.40 -13.96
N ALA A 455 -22.75 0.33 -13.28
CA ALA A 455 -22.12 0.44 -11.98
C ALA A 455 -21.17 -0.72 -11.67
N TYR A 456 -20.21 -0.43 -10.80
CA TYR A 456 -19.37 -1.40 -10.14
C TYR A 456 -19.44 -1.17 -8.63
N VAL A 457 -19.64 -2.25 -7.85
CA VAL A 457 -19.77 -2.19 -6.40
C VAL A 457 -19.04 -3.36 -5.74
N ASP A 458 -18.13 -3.04 -4.84
CA ASP A 458 -17.40 -4.01 -4.03
C ASP A 458 -17.65 -3.78 -2.53
N HIS A 459 -17.71 -4.86 -1.80
CA HIS A 459 -17.52 -4.90 -0.36
C HIS A 459 -16.09 -5.36 -0.05
N LYS A 460 -15.43 -4.65 0.84
CA LYS A 460 -14.07 -4.94 1.30
C LYS A 460 -14.06 -4.97 2.81
N ALA A 461 -13.38 -5.96 3.39
CA ALA A 461 -13.29 -6.11 4.83
C ALA A 461 -11.90 -6.58 5.27
N TYR A 462 -11.40 -5.97 6.33
CA TYR A 462 -10.12 -6.28 6.95
C TYR A 462 -10.15 -5.91 8.44
N GLU A 463 -9.90 -6.88 9.33
CA GLU A 463 -9.71 -6.70 10.79
C GLU A 463 -10.76 -5.79 11.47
N GLY A 464 -12.02 -5.91 11.10
CA GLY A 464 -13.12 -5.12 11.68
C GLY A 464 -13.42 -3.81 10.93
N ASP A 465 -12.56 -3.38 10.02
CA ASP A 465 -12.87 -2.32 9.07
C ASP A 465 -13.61 -2.91 7.86
N ALA A 466 -14.71 -2.28 7.45
CA ALA A 466 -15.48 -2.73 6.29
C ALA A 466 -16.04 -1.55 5.50
N VAL A 467 -15.81 -1.57 4.19
CA VAL A 467 -16.19 -0.51 3.28
C VAL A 467 -16.91 -1.08 2.05
N VAL A 468 -18.03 -0.48 1.69
CA VAL A 468 -18.66 -0.67 0.37
C VAL A 468 -18.17 0.46 -0.53
N TYR A 469 -17.44 0.12 -1.57
CA TYR A 469 -17.09 1.01 -2.66
C TYR A 469 -18.11 0.86 -3.77
N ALA A 470 -18.71 1.97 -4.21
CA ALA A 470 -19.69 2.01 -5.31
C ALA A 470 -19.32 3.12 -6.28
N VAL A 471 -19.25 2.81 -7.58
CA VAL A 471 -18.98 3.79 -8.63
C VAL A 471 -19.99 3.66 -9.78
N ASN A 472 -20.48 4.81 -10.24
CA ASN A 472 -21.25 4.94 -11.47
C ASN A 472 -20.28 5.06 -12.65
N VAL A 473 -20.36 4.15 -13.62
CA VAL A 473 -19.48 4.13 -14.80
C VAL A 473 -20.10 4.84 -16.01
N THR A 474 -21.18 5.60 -15.81
CA THR A 474 -21.93 6.28 -16.89
C THR A 474 -22.00 7.79 -16.69
N ASN A 475 -22.32 8.50 -17.77
CA ASN A 475 -22.55 9.95 -17.77
C ASN A 475 -23.98 10.35 -17.38
N LYS A 476 -24.75 9.48 -16.73
CA LYS A 476 -26.10 9.74 -16.23
C LYS A 476 -26.17 9.39 -14.75
N GLU A 477 -27.07 10.07 -14.02
CA GLU A 477 -27.38 9.69 -12.65
C GLU A 477 -27.90 8.24 -12.59
N GLN A 478 -27.43 7.48 -11.62
CA GLN A 478 -27.83 6.10 -11.39
C GLN A 478 -28.29 5.90 -9.94
N THR A 479 -29.29 5.04 -9.76
CA THR A 479 -29.70 4.57 -8.44
C THR A 479 -29.33 3.10 -8.30
N ILE A 480 -28.35 2.81 -7.44
CA ILE A 480 -27.91 1.46 -7.14
C ILE A 480 -28.73 0.92 -5.98
N LYS A 481 -29.31 -0.28 -6.13
CA LYS A 481 -30.03 -0.97 -5.07
C LYS A 481 -29.27 -2.20 -4.61
N LEU A 482 -28.94 -2.26 -3.33
CA LEU A 482 -28.26 -3.37 -2.69
C LEU A 482 -29.14 -3.96 -1.60
N THR A 483 -29.30 -5.27 -1.55
CA THR A 483 -30.01 -5.92 -0.42
C THR A 483 -29.14 -5.93 0.83
N LYS A 484 -29.74 -5.84 2.01
CA LYS A 484 -29.05 -6.01 3.29
C LYS A 484 -28.25 -7.31 3.35
N GLU A 485 -28.81 -8.37 2.80
CA GLU A 485 -28.17 -9.69 2.75
C GLU A 485 -26.86 -9.66 1.95
N LYS A 486 -26.86 -9.02 0.77
CA LYS A 486 -25.65 -8.89 -0.05
C LYS A 486 -24.55 -8.08 0.63
N VAL A 487 -24.93 -6.98 1.28
CA VAL A 487 -23.98 -6.13 2.02
C VAL A 487 -23.50 -6.81 3.31
N GLY A 488 -24.25 -7.78 3.82
CA GLY A 488 -23.93 -8.44 5.10
C GLY A 488 -24.12 -7.52 6.31
N SER A 489 -24.90 -6.42 6.17
CA SER A 489 -25.15 -5.47 7.23
C SER A 489 -26.62 -5.40 7.58
N ILE A 490 -26.92 -5.29 8.89
CA ILE A 490 -28.25 -5.00 9.42
C ILE A 490 -28.44 -3.53 9.79
N ALA A 491 -27.33 -2.77 9.83
CA ALA A 491 -27.30 -1.34 10.11
C ALA A 491 -27.40 -0.46 8.84
N ASP A 492 -27.50 0.83 9.07
CA ASP A 492 -27.39 1.83 8.03
C ASP A 492 -25.95 1.86 7.49
N LEU A 493 -25.81 2.20 6.22
CA LEU A 493 -24.50 2.52 5.63
C LEU A 493 -24.22 4.00 5.92
N THR A 494 -22.97 4.32 6.24
CA THR A 494 -22.56 5.71 6.41
C THR A 494 -21.59 6.10 5.32
N ASP A 495 -21.92 7.12 4.55
CA ASP A 495 -21.01 7.72 3.59
C ASP A 495 -19.81 8.32 4.34
N ILE A 496 -18.59 7.87 3.99
CA ILE A 496 -17.39 8.22 4.78
C ILE A 496 -17.02 9.69 4.60
N GLU A 497 -17.28 10.28 3.43
CA GLU A 497 -16.97 11.67 3.14
C GLU A 497 -18.03 12.61 3.74
N SER A 498 -19.31 12.44 3.34
CA SER A 498 -20.40 13.33 3.75
C SER A 498 -20.94 13.07 5.14
N LYS A 499 -20.59 11.93 5.77
CA LYS A 499 -21.12 11.43 7.05
C LYS A 499 -22.63 11.19 7.03
N GLN A 500 -23.25 11.12 5.86
CA GLN A 500 -24.69 10.86 5.72
C GLN A 500 -24.98 9.36 5.88
N SER A 501 -26.04 9.07 6.64
CA SER A 501 -26.53 7.71 6.82
C SER A 501 -27.50 7.32 5.71
N ILE A 502 -27.36 6.11 5.18
CA ILE A 502 -28.24 5.51 4.17
C ILE A 502 -28.95 4.32 4.82
N SER A 503 -30.21 4.53 5.22
CA SER A 503 -31.03 3.49 5.81
C SER A 503 -31.62 2.58 4.74
N ALA A 504 -31.76 1.30 5.05
CA ALA A 504 -32.45 0.38 4.16
C ALA A 504 -33.96 0.48 4.30
N ILE A 505 -34.65 0.62 3.16
CA ILE A 505 -36.11 0.58 3.06
C ILE A 505 -36.51 -0.74 2.40
N ASP A 506 -37.45 -1.46 3.00
CA ASP A 506 -37.89 -2.79 2.51
C ASP A 506 -36.73 -3.75 2.24
N GLY A 507 -35.70 -3.72 3.11
CA GLY A 507 -34.52 -4.58 3.00
C GLY A 507 -33.48 -4.15 1.95
N HIS A 508 -33.62 -2.98 1.32
CA HIS A 508 -32.72 -2.49 0.28
C HIS A 508 -32.12 -1.12 0.65
N TYR A 509 -30.82 -0.96 0.46
CA TYR A 509 -30.15 0.33 0.41
C TYR A 509 -30.31 0.92 -1.00
N SER A 510 -30.63 2.21 -1.10
CA SER A 510 -30.70 2.95 -2.36
C SER A 510 -29.61 4.02 -2.37
N ILE A 511 -28.59 3.82 -3.18
CA ILE A 511 -27.43 4.71 -3.33
C ILE A 511 -27.60 5.47 -4.65
N VAL A 512 -27.78 6.77 -4.58
CA VAL A 512 -27.87 7.65 -5.77
C VAL A 512 -26.47 8.17 -6.08
N LEU A 513 -26.01 7.95 -7.29
CA LEU A 513 -24.70 8.38 -7.79
C LEU A 513 -24.89 9.28 -9.02
N SER A 514 -24.34 10.49 -8.97
CA SER A 514 -24.22 11.39 -10.11
C SER A 514 -23.33 10.76 -11.21
N PRO A 515 -23.25 11.35 -12.42
CA PRO A 515 -22.34 10.86 -13.45
C PRO A 515 -20.90 10.68 -12.95
N PHE A 516 -20.35 9.47 -13.12
CA PHE A 516 -19.00 9.08 -12.70
C PHE A 516 -18.69 9.32 -11.21
N GLU A 517 -19.72 9.47 -10.38
CA GLU A 517 -19.52 9.59 -8.93
C GLU A 517 -19.18 8.25 -8.30
N ALA A 518 -18.27 8.29 -7.35
CA ALA A 518 -17.97 7.19 -6.47
C ALA A 518 -18.32 7.52 -5.03
N ARG A 519 -18.74 6.51 -4.25
CA ARG A 519 -18.92 6.61 -2.80
C ARG A 519 -18.23 5.48 -2.06
N PHE A 520 -17.71 5.84 -0.92
CA PHE A 520 -17.14 4.92 0.06
C PHE A 520 -18.05 4.93 1.28
N LEU A 521 -18.68 3.79 1.55
CA LEU A 521 -19.67 3.66 2.59
C LEU A 521 -19.14 2.73 3.67
N SER A 522 -18.95 3.24 4.87
CA SER A 522 -18.62 2.39 6.01
C SER A 522 -19.84 1.58 6.41
N ILE A 523 -19.61 0.33 6.73
CA ILE A 523 -20.58 -0.52 7.36
C ILE A 523 -20.41 -0.32 8.86
N THR A 524 -21.28 0.47 9.48
CA THR A 524 -21.37 0.46 10.94
C THR A 524 -21.90 -0.91 11.33
N GLN A 525 -21.03 -1.77 11.82
CA GLN A 525 -21.45 -3.03 12.40
C GLN A 525 -22.33 -2.71 13.60
N PRO A 526 -23.60 -3.11 13.63
CA PRO A 526 -24.31 -3.08 14.89
C PRO A 526 -23.65 -4.12 15.79
N SER A 527 -23.62 -3.82 17.05
CA SER A 527 -23.27 -4.76 18.11
C SER A 527 -24.25 -5.94 18.21
N GLU A 528 -24.62 -6.57 17.10
CA GLU A 528 -25.46 -7.76 17.11
C GLU A 528 -25.13 -8.73 16.00
N LYS A 529 -24.95 -9.95 16.43
CA LYS A 529 -24.66 -11.21 15.75
C LYS A 529 -25.43 -11.39 14.44
N GLY A 530 -24.86 -11.01 13.30
CA GLY A 530 -25.35 -11.51 12.01
C GLY A 530 -24.95 -12.99 11.78
N PRO A 531 -25.64 -13.73 10.90
CA PRO A 531 -25.42 -15.19 10.72
C PRO A 531 -23.99 -15.59 10.35
N ILE A 532 -23.17 -14.68 9.80
CA ILE A 532 -21.76 -14.94 9.47
C ILE A 532 -20.86 -14.72 10.69
N ALA A 533 -21.16 -13.77 11.57
CA ALA A 533 -20.48 -13.63 12.86
C ALA A 533 -20.76 -14.80 13.80
N ALA A 534 -21.93 -15.45 13.68
CA ALA A 534 -22.28 -16.65 14.45
C ALA A 534 -21.45 -17.90 14.09
N ILE A 535 -20.78 -17.91 12.95
CA ILE A 535 -19.88 -19.01 12.53
C ILE A 535 -18.44 -18.81 13.06
N LEU A 536 -18.05 -17.57 13.41
CA LEU A 536 -16.70 -17.24 13.90
C LEU A 536 -16.66 -16.81 15.37
N ALA A 537 -17.82 -16.60 16.01
CA ALA A 537 -17.89 -16.20 17.41
C ALA A 537 -18.29 -17.38 18.32
N THR A 538 -17.31 -18.08 18.80
CA THR A 538 -17.44 -18.84 20.05
C THR A 538 -16.92 -17.96 21.19
N GLY A 539 -17.70 -16.95 21.62
CA GLY A 539 -17.38 -16.10 22.75
C GLY A 539 -17.83 -14.64 22.57
N ASN A 540 -18.22 -13.97 23.63
CA ASN A 540 -18.69 -12.59 23.69
C ASN A 540 -17.55 -11.58 23.39
N GLU A 541 -17.17 -11.41 22.10
CA GLU A 541 -16.10 -10.51 21.73
C GLU A 541 -16.65 -9.25 21.02
N VAL A 542 -16.54 -8.10 21.69
CA VAL A 542 -16.77 -6.77 21.10
C VAL A 542 -15.61 -6.42 20.17
N GLY A 543 -15.91 -5.92 18.97
CA GLY A 543 -14.91 -5.57 17.96
C GLY A 543 -14.07 -4.33 18.35
N GLN A 544 -12.90 -4.21 17.73
CA GLN A 544 -11.96 -3.10 17.94
C GLN A 544 -12.60 -1.72 17.73
N GLY A 545 -13.49 -1.57 16.74
CA GLY A 545 -14.18 -0.32 16.44
C GLY A 545 -15.01 0.20 17.63
N PHE A 546 -15.76 -0.66 18.32
CA PHE A 546 -16.52 -0.28 19.49
C PHE A 546 -15.61 0.17 20.64
N MET A 547 -14.49 -0.54 20.86
CA MET A 547 -13.54 -0.18 21.92
C MET A 547 -12.76 1.11 21.63
N ALA A 548 -12.65 1.51 20.37
CA ALA A 548 -12.01 2.77 19.96
C ALA A 548 -12.96 3.99 19.98
N GLN A 549 -14.27 3.76 20.06
CA GLN A 549 -15.28 4.80 19.94
C GLN A 549 -15.45 5.56 21.26
N CYS A 550 -15.43 6.89 21.21
CA CYS A 550 -15.44 7.76 22.39
C CYS A 550 -16.84 8.14 22.87
N ASP A 551 -17.84 8.00 22.05
CA ASP A 551 -19.22 8.45 22.28
C ASP A 551 -20.22 7.29 22.49
N ASN A 552 -19.73 6.10 22.81
CA ASN A 552 -20.60 4.98 23.13
C ASN A 552 -21.54 5.32 24.29
N PRO A 553 -22.84 5.09 24.14
CA PRO A 553 -23.81 5.47 25.16
C PRO A 553 -23.60 4.65 26.46
N THR A 554 -23.73 5.31 27.59
CA THR A 554 -23.72 4.63 28.89
C THR A 554 -25.00 3.86 29.10
N ILE A 555 -24.91 2.56 29.42
CA ILE A 555 -26.04 1.69 29.62
C ILE A 555 -26.33 1.57 31.12
N LYS A 556 -27.60 1.79 31.49
CA LYS A 556 -28.08 1.66 32.88
C LYS A 556 -28.35 0.20 33.26
N ALA A 557 -27.41 -0.68 32.99
CA ALA A 557 -27.46 -2.10 33.39
C ALA A 557 -26.21 -2.40 34.23
N GLU A 558 -26.29 -3.44 35.05
CA GLU A 558 -25.12 -3.91 35.79
C GLU A 558 -24.30 -4.80 34.85
N GLY A 559 -23.02 -4.47 34.68
CA GLY A 559 -22.04 -5.31 33.95
C GLY A 559 -21.44 -6.39 34.86
N PRO A 560 -20.56 -7.25 34.32
CA PRO A 560 -19.99 -8.38 35.06
C PRO A 560 -19.06 -7.99 36.19
N ILE A 561 -18.61 -6.72 36.28
CA ILE A 561 -17.77 -6.19 37.38
C ILE A 561 -18.62 -5.28 38.23
N SER A 562 -18.94 -5.71 39.43
CA SER A 562 -19.81 -4.99 40.37
C SER A 562 -19.15 -3.81 41.05
N SER A 563 -17.80 -3.74 41.08
CA SER A 563 -17.05 -2.66 41.70
C SER A 563 -16.70 -1.59 40.67
N PRO A 564 -16.88 -0.28 40.97
CA PRO A 564 -16.39 0.78 40.06
C PRO A 564 -14.90 0.63 39.74
N LEU A 565 -14.55 0.67 38.48
CA LEU A 565 -13.17 0.61 37.99
C LEU A 565 -12.68 2.00 37.59
N TYR A 566 -11.38 2.21 37.71
CA TYR A 566 -10.71 3.49 37.39
C TYR A 566 -9.46 3.22 36.59
N VAL A 567 -9.09 4.10 35.66
CA VAL A 567 -7.72 4.16 35.14
C VAL A 567 -6.88 4.97 36.12
N VAL A 568 -5.96 4.29 36.80
CA VAL A 568 -5.15 4.85 37.89
C VAL A 568 -3.68 4.81 37.49
N GLY A 569 -3.00 5.96 37.51
CA GLY A 569 -1.62 6.03 37.05
C GLY A 569 -0.92 7.34 37.40
N ASN A 570 0.26 7.53 36.82
CA ASN A 570 1.06 8.76 37.02
C ASN A 570 0.56 9.97 36.19
N PHE A 571 -0.76 10.04 35.95
CA PHE A 571 -1.38 11.17 35.27
C PHE A 571 -1.30 12.43 36.14
N ALA A 572 -1.16 13.61 35.49
CA ALA A 572 -0.98 14.87 36.18
C ALA A 572 -2.19 15.28 37.07
N ASP A 573 -3.40 14.86 36.68
CA ASP A 573 -4.65 15.16 37.36
C ASP A 573 -4.99 14.18 38.50
N SER A 574 -4.40 13.00 38.53
CA SER A 574 -4.73 11.94 39.50
C SER A 574 -3.57 11.49 40.38
N GLY A 575 -2.34 11.39 39.81
CA GLY A 575 -1.15 11.00 40.60
C GLY A 575 -1.33 9.73 41.42
N TRP A 576 -1.78 8.62 40.79
CA TRP A 576 -2.10 7.33 41.42
C TRP A 576 -3.30 7.35 42.37
N LYS A 577 -4.21 8.34 42.27
CA LYS A 577 -5.45 8.39 43.01
C LYS A 577 -6.64 8.01 42.12
N HIS A 578 -7.65 7.40 42.72
CA HIS A 578 -8.93 7.13 42.12
C HIS A 578 -9.76 8.42 42.09
N VAL A 579 -9.87 9.04 40.92
CA VAL A 579 -10.62 10.29 40.72
C VAL A 579 -11.83 10.05 39.81
N GLY A 580 -12.94 10.73 40.07
CA GLY A 580 -14.22 10.46 39.37
C GLY A 580 -14.16 10.63 37.87
N GLN A 581 -13.37 11.59 37.35
CA GLN A 581 -13.22 11.79 35.90
C GLN A 581 -12.45 10.65 35.18
N ARG A 582 -11.93 9.68 35.93
CA ARG A 582 -11.23 8.48 35.43
C ARG A 582 -11.96 7.18 35.77
N GLU A 583 -13.23 7.29 36.20
CA GLU A 583 -14.11 6.16 36.48
C GLU A 583 -14.69 5.60 35.18
N PHE A 584 -14.60 4.29 34.99
CA PHE A 584 -15.18 3.60 33.83
C PHE A 584 -16.72 3.53 33.97
N GLU A 585 -17.37 3.74 32.84
CA GLU A 585 -18.81 3.55 32.69
C GLU A 585 -19.08 2.27 31.87
N TYR A 586 -20.16 1.57 32.23
CA TYR A 586 -20.57 0.39 31.46
C TYR A 586 -21.25 0.79 30.15
N LYS A 587 -20.80 0.22 29.04
CA LYS A 587 -21.26 0.54 27.68
C LYS A 587 -22.03 -0.60 26.99
N GLY A 588 -22.29 -1.70 27.70
CA GLY A 588 -22.89 -2.93 27.16
C GLY A 588 -21.83 -3.94 26.71
N ASP A 589 -22.27 -5.14 26.34
CA ASP A 589 -21.43 -6.24 25.86
C ASP A 589 -20.16 -6.46 26.73
N ASN A 590 -20.37 -6.39 28.04
CA ASN A 590 -19.31 -6.53 29.06
C ASN A 590 -18.14 -5.57 28.90
N THR A 591 -18.37 -4.42 28.24
CA THR A 591 -17.35 -3.39 27.97
C THR A 591 -17.54 -2.18 28.86
N TYR A 592 -16.45 -1.69 29.41
CA TYR A 592 -16.35 -0.52 30.25
C TYR A 592 -15.44 0.51 29.60
N GLN A 593 -15.87 1.77 29.53
CA GLN A 593 -15.08 2.83 28.91
C GLN A 593 -15.04 4.09 29.77
N VAL A 594 -13.92 4.82 29.67
CA VAL A 594 -13.80 6.19 30.18
C VAL A 594 -13.07 7.03 29.15
N VAL A 595 -13.54 8.26 28.94
CA VAL A 595 -12.89 9.25 28.07
C VAL A 595 -12.20 10.29 28.95
N THR A 596 -10.90 10.49 28.71
CA THR A 596 -10.07 11.43 29.49
C THR A 596 -9.31 12.36 28.56
N THR A 597 -8.91 13.53 29.04
CA THR A 597 -8.07 14.48 28.31
C THR A 597 -6.63 14.30 28.74
N GLU A 598 -5.77 13.89 27.80
CA GLU A 598 -4.36 13.61 28.07
C GLU A 598 -3.44 14.63 27.37
N LYS A 599 -2.28 14.84 27.96
CA LYS A 599 -1.18 15.60 27.37
C LYS A 599 -0.12 14.64 26.79
N PRO A 600 0.75 15.11 25.89
CA PRO A 600 1.89 14.31 25.46
C PRO A 600 2.74 13.87 26.66
N GLY A 601 3.12 12.59 26.70
CA GLY A 601 3.90 12.03 27.80
C GLY A 601 3.92 10.50 27.79
N SER A 602 4.78 9.92 28.63
CA SER A 602 4.80 8.48 28.91
C SER A 602 4.10 8.24 30.24
N TYR A 603 3.08 7.40 30.21
CA TYR A 603 2.24 7.10 31.35
C TYR A 603 2.40 5.65 31.78
N ARG A 604 2.24 5.43 33.07
CA ARG A 604 2.15 4.09 33.69
C ARG A 604 0.87 4.05 34.52
N MET A 605 0.07 3.00 34.32
CA MET A 605 -1.25 2.92 34.97
C MET A 605 -1.65 1.46 35.20
N GLN A 606 -2.67 1.33 36.03
CA GLN A 606 -3.45 0.11 36.20
C GLN A 606 -4.95 0.43 36.15
N TYR A 607 -5.74 -0.59 35.98
CA TYR A 607 -7.20 -0.51 35.90
C TYR A 607 -7.77 -1.20 37.11
N ALA A 608 -8.19 -0.41 38.11
CA ALA A 608 -8.45 -0.94 39.45
C ALA A 608 -9.67 -0.34 40.10
N SER A 609 -10.31 -1.11 40.99
CA SER A 609 -11.28 -0.58 41.95
C SER A 609 -10.58 0.23 43.05
N LYS A 610 -11.35 1.02 43.81
CA LYS A 610 -10.83 1.82 44.97
C LYS A 610 -10.10 0.96 46.00
N ALA A 611 -10.50 -0.30 46.12
CA ALA A 611 -9.87 -1.24 47.04
C ALA A 611 -8.61 -1.95 46.43
N TRP A 612 -8.23 -1.61 45.18
CA TRP A 612 -7.19 -2.31 44.41
C TRP A 612 -7.47 -3.82 44.17
N SER A 613 -8.74 -4.20 44.34
CA SER A 613 -9.23 -5.56 44.03
C SER A 613 -10.71 -5.45 43.61
N PRO A 614 -11.08 -5.78 42.34
CA PRO A 614 -10.22 -6.28 41.30
C PRO A 614 -9.25 -5.24 40.72
N GLN A 615 -8.16 -5.73 40.13
CA GLN A 615 -7.10 -4.96 39.51
C GLN A 615 -6.61 -5.66 38.25
N PHE A 616 -6.42 -4.88 37.17
CA PHE A 616 -6.09 -5.38 35.86
C PHE A 616 -4.95 -4.60 35.21
N THR A 617 -4.28 -5.22 34.23
CA THR A 617 -3.21 -4.62 33.44
C THR A 617 -3.21 -5.21 32.01
N ALA A 618 -2.53 -4.57 31.06
CA ALA A 618 -2.31 -5.14 29.75
C ALA A 618 -1.30 -6.27 29.78
N ASP A 619 -1.52 -7.32 29.02
CA ASP A 619 -0.53 -8.37 28.83
C ASP A 619 0.75 -7.79 28.20
N GLY A 620 1.93 -8.25 28.69
CA GLY A 620 3.22 -7.67 28.33
C GLY A 620 3.49 -6.27 28.91
N LEU A 621 2.61 -5.74 29.76
CA LEU A 621 2.75 -4.44 30.47
C LEU A 621 2.97 -3.23 29.52
N ASN A 622 2.58 -3.34 28.27
CA ASN A 622 2.68 -2.26 27.29
C ASN A 622 1.42 -2.18 26.44
N LEU A 623 0.98 -0.98 26.13
CA LEU A 623 -0.21 -0.71 25.33
C LEU A 623 0.13 0.27 24.22
N LYS A 624 -0.21 -0.06 23.00
CA LYS A 624 -0.08 0.84 21.84
C LYS A 624 -1.43 1.47 21.52
N LEU A 625 -1.44 2.78 21.25
CA LEU A 625 -2.65 3.48 20.85
C LEU A 625 -3.28 2.86 19.59
N GLY A 626 -4.59 2.69 19.61
CA GLY A 626 -5.37 2.14 18.52
C GLY A 626 -5.23 0.62 18.32
N GLN A 627 -4.51 -0.09 19.19
CA GLN A 627 -4.35 -1.54 19.09
C GLN A 627 -5.04 -2.26 20.26
N LEU A 628 -5.73 -3.36 19.93
CA LEU A 628 -6.22 -4.30 20.91
C LEU A 628 -5.06 -5.06 21.56
N ASN A 629 -5.15 -5.24 22.88
CA ASN A 629 -4.27 -6.11 23.65
C ASN A 629 -5.09 -7.00 24.59
N SER A 630 -4.52 -8.08 25.07
CA SER A 630 -5.13 -8.90 26.11
C SER A 630 -5.13 -8.13 27.45
N LEU A 631 -6.28 -8.14 28.12
CA LEU A 631 -6.43 -7.67 29.52
C LEU A 631 -6.18 -8.86 30.44
N ILE A 632 -5.34 -8.70 31.43
CA ILE A 632 -5.03 -9.74 32.42
C ILE A 632 -5.20 -9.23 33.85
N LYS A 633 -5.30 -10.12 34.83
CA LYS A 633 -5.27 -9.73 36.22
C LYS A 633 -3.93 -9.08 36.57
N GLY A 634 -3.98 -7.89 37.13
CA GLY A 634 -2.84 -7.10 37.56
C GLY A 634 -2.49 -7.34 39.03
N GLY A 635 -1.42 -6.69 39.45
CA GLY A 635 -0.93 -6.72 40.82
C GLY A 635 0.06 -5.58 41.08
N TYR A 636 0.56 -5.46 42.31
CA TYR A 636 1.51 -4.42 42.66
C TYR A 636 2.75 -4.44 41.75
N GLY A 637 3.10 -3.30 41.17
CA GLY A 637 4.26 -3.15 40.27
C GLY A 637 4.03 -3.66 38.83
N GLN A 638 2.84 -4.16 38.48
CA GLN A 638 2.48 -4.59 37.14
C GLN A 638 1.75 -3.49 36.39
N ASP A 639 2.44 -2.38 36.13
CA ASP A 639 1.84 -1.20 35.51
C ASP A 639 1.87 -1.31 33.97
N THR A 640 0.74 -1.08 33.34
CA THR A 640 0.68 -0.88 31.90
C THR A 640 1.36 0.42 31.51
N ALA A 641 2.29 0.40 30.58
CA ALA A 641 2.94 1.57 30.01
C ALA A 641 2.28 1.96 28.69
N ILE A 642 2.16 3.28 28.43
CA ILE A 642 1.72 3.84 27.15
C ILE A 642 2.41 5.18 26.88
N THR A 643 2.66 5.49 25.62
CA THR A 643 3.15 6.81 25.18
C THR A 643 2.07 7.53 24.40
N ILE A 644 1.71 8.72 24.85
CA ILE A 644 0.78 9.65 24.18
C ILE A 644 1.60 10.77 23.58
N ARG A 645 1.49 10.97 22.27
CA ARG A 645 2.30 11.98 21.53
C ARG A 645 1.58 13.30 21.35
N ASN A 646 0.26 13.27 21.17
CA ASN A 646 -0.56 14.45 20.90
C ASN A 646 -1.52 14.72 22.07
N ALA A 647 -1.70 15.99 22.43
CA ALA A 647 -2.75 16.34 23.39
C ALA A 647 -4.14 16.08 22.77
N GLY A 648 -5.12 15.70 23.58
CA GLY A 648 -6.48 15.47 23.13
C GLY A 648 -7.29 14.55 24.05
N GLN A 649 -8.48 14.19 23.60
CA GLN A 649 -9.33 13.21 24.28
C GLN A 649 -8.94 11.79 23.86
N TYR A 650 -8.96 10.88 24.82
CA TYR A 650 -8.63 9.47 24.66
C TYR A 650 -9.66 8.61 25.36
N VAL A 651 -10.13 7.56 24.67
CA VAL A 651 -10.97 6.53 25.27
C VAL A 651 -10.09 5.38 25.75
N TRP A 652 -10.36 4.92 26.96
CA TRP A 652 -9.80 3.71 27.57
C TRP A 652 -10.92 2.69 27.64
N SER A 653 -10.69 1.48 27.17
CA SER A 653 -11.73 0.45 27.02
C SER A 653 -11.26 -0.86 27.60
N LEU A 654 -12.07 -1.48 28.44
CA LEU A 654 -11.85 -2.79 29.05
C LEU A 654 -13.00 -3.71 28.70
N GLN A 655 -12.74 -4.95 28.31
CA GLN A 655 -13.74 -5.98 28.05
C GLN A 655 -13.51 -7.20 28.95
N PHE A 656 -14.61 -7.76 29.41
CA PHE A 656 -14.66 -8.95 30.26
C PHE A 656 -15.58 -10.03 29.66
N ASP A 657 -15.50 -11.25 30.14
CA ASP A 657 -16.51 -12.28 29.89
C ASP A 657 -17.69 -12.13 30.85
N ASP A 658 -18.73 -12.94 30.67
CA ASP A 658 -19.93 -12.93 31.52
C ASP A 658 -19.65 -13.29 33.01
N ALA A 659 -18.51 -13.92 33.26
CA ALA A 659 -18.03 -14.26 34.61
C ALA A 659 -17.08 -13.18 35.19
N GLY A 660 -16.88 -12.05 34.52
CA GLY A 660 -15.99 -10.97 34.91
C GLY A 660 -14.50 -11.28 34.78
N GLN A 661 -14.12 -12.30 33.97
CA GLN A 661 -12.72 -12.53 33.66
C GLN A 661 -12.24 -11.52 32.61
N PRO A 662 -11.01 -10.98 32.72
CA PRO A 662 -10.50 -10.02 31.78
C PRO A 662 -10.24 -10.63 30.41
N LEU A 663 -10.63 -9.95 29.34
CA LEU A 663 -10.44 -10.36 27.95
C LEU A 663 -9.55 -9.41 27.17
N LYS A 664 -9.99 -8.17 26.98
CA LYS A 664 -9.33 -7.21 26.09
C LYS A 664 -9.23 -5.81 26.70
N ILE A 665 -8.21 -5.10 26.23
CA ILE A 665 -7.96 -3.70 26.57
C ILE A 665 -7.56 -2.92 25.33
N MET A 666 -7.97 -1.67 25.26
CA MET A 666 -7.57 -0.73 24.22
C MET A 666 -7.53 0.71 24.75
N ALA A 667 -6.64 1.51 24.21
CA ALA A 667 -6.68 2.97 24.32
C ALA A 667 -6.62 3.59 22.92
N SER A 668 -7.50 4.55 22.63
CA SER A 668 -7.54 5.21 21.31
C SER A 668 -7.74 6.72 21.46
N LYS A 669 -7.19 7.50 20.52
CA LYS A 669 -7.47 8.94 20.42
C LYS A 669 -8.88 9.12 19.86
N CYS A 670 -9.67 10.00 20.50
CA CYS A 670 -10.97 10.37 19.97
C CYS A 670 -10.81 11.21 18.69
N ALA A 671 -11.67 10.96 17.70
CA ALA A 671 -11.78 11.84 16.54
C ALA A 671 -12.24 13.24 17.00
N GLU A 672 -11.64 14.27 16.44
CA GLU A 672 -12.02 15.67 16.68
C GLU A 672 -13.30 16.02 15.96
#